data_7891b4b5dd1b1d6d0069510738846abb
#
_entry.id   7891b4b5dd1b1d6d0069510738846abb
#
_cell.length_a   1.000
_cell.length_b   1.000
_cell.length_c   1.000
_cell.angle_alpha   90.00
_cell.angle_beta   90.00
_cell.angle_gamma   90.00
#
_symmetry.space_group_name_H-M   'P 1'
#
loop_
_entity.id
_entity.type
_entity.pdbx_description
1 polymer ?
#
loop_
_entity_poly.entity_id
_entity_poly.type
_entity_poly.pdbx_seq_one_letter_code
_entity_poly.pdbx_strand_id
1 'polypeptide(L)'
;WILFQLSRDAMEESGFTHSWAEAAAEPDGYTYFGSKLRTTAPINTAEECRAAIDAGEKPCSAEWAIIALETNLRTTDELTLTMVIGEGINVEMNRELQESAILMAGMAVAIIVLLWVSLRRFSDVAIVAATLGFSLLWMQGSIGWGIILGNEFGFKIISRSQFSNLLPILVLALGIDDSLHALHRYKEERRSGKAPQDAAHSSMSRVGRAIMLTSFTTMAAFAANLTSDIAALRSFGIEAALGVGAAFILTGLWAPIIRMDWDLFLEKRGKLPEETTGKVHMIREEWLTGIADNSSKHAALLLAVIVATTALAVPVMMSLEGDFKVEDFIDGESDFAQGVLLINTRFSDEGEPASVVIEGDMLDPRVFAAIQATRDNMANASANDPGKYTTTPLGTPEMHAIDELVWFAEASMVVDSTPFEAAGWGASDLDCDTDSNGLPEETDRDCLRFMFGFVFTYGIPAGGIIPTIPASIAGLYILPECELDPLAVHLCDDGAEPEYLRMTMAWGISNAEQFSLVELALAELKMDMQPFQDLAAQDISVRAGIGVASEEFPVTWAIPTGDPVIRYVAASSMQNQLQSSLFLGVLFCLITLWWGFRRIDSGFADYSTKDLLLSSPVIIALTAYVYFTVGSGFAALLGVWLVVGAGLWGARSLSTAMFTTIPIVVVIIWLYAIIALAGYGLNMVTVAIAAMALGVGIDYVIHVVERYREERSEGANVDASIRAIGGAAGLALFGSAVSDVTGFLIIAQSPMGFFASFGLFCAVMIGLSLFASLVTTPAMLGSLARRRKTQTQQVEAQ
;
A
#
# COMPACT_ATOMS: atom_id res chain seq x y z
N TRP A 1 34.38 -5.01 -15.26
CA TRP A 1 33.25 -4.09 -14.93
C TRP A 1 33.56 -2.73 -15.53
N ILE A 2 32.58 -2.17 -16.19
CA ILE A 2 32.64 -0.78 -16.65
C ILE A 2 31.39 -0.13 -16.03
N LEU A 3 31.59 0.77 -15.10
CA LEU A 3 30.53 1.61 -14.56
C LEU A 3 30.39 2.82 -15.48
N PHE A 4 29.23 2.99 -16.08
CA PHE A 4 28.90 4.20 -16.82
C PHE A 4 28.04 5.09 -15.92
N GLN A 5 28.53 6.26 -15.63
CA GLN A 5 27.71 7.30 -15.03
C GLN A 5 27.11 8.13 -16.17
N LEU A 6 25.78 8.14 -16.23
CA LEU A 6 25.07 9.05 -17.13
C LEU A 6 25.19 10.47 -16.59
N SER A 7 25.74 11.35 -17.39
CA SER A 7 25.79 12.77 -17.05
C SER A 7 24.41 13.37 -17.25
N ARG A 8 23.82 13.86 -16.16
CA ARG A 8 22.55 14.57 -16.17
C ARG A 8 22.57 15.76 -17.12
N ASP A 9 23.62 16.58 -17.04
CA ASP A 9 23.80 17.77 -17.88
C ASP A 9 23.89 17.39 -19.37
N ALA A 10 24.62 16.33 -19.70
CA ALA A 10 24.72 15.86 -21.09
C ALA A 10 23.40 15.31 -21.62
N MET A 11 22.56 14.72 -20.74
CA MET A 11 21.21 14.28 -21.11
C MET A 11 20.30 15.49 -21.38
N GLU A 12 20.35 16.50 -20.51
CA GLU A 12 19.57 17.74 -20.71
C GLU A 12 19.99 18.48 -21.96
N GLU A 13 21.29 18.64 -22.20
CA GLU A 13 21.83 19.24 -23.45
C GLU A 13 21.40 18.46 -24.69
N SER A 14 21.18 17.15 -24.55
CA SER A 14 20.68 16.30 -25.64
C SER A 14 19.15 16.31 -25.74
N GLY A 15 18.45 17.09 -24.89
CA GLY A 15 17.00 17.25 -24.92
C GLY A 15 16.22 16.21 -24.10
N PHE A 16 16.85 15.42 -23.26
CA PHE A 16 16.16 14.51 -22.36
C PHE A 16 15.78 15.22 -21.06
N THR A 17 14.57 15.01 -20.61
CA THR A 17 14.16 15.38 -19.26
C THR A 17 14.59 14.28 -18.28
N HIS A 18 15.11 14.69 -17.13
CA HIS A 18 15.67 13.74 -16.15
C HIS A 18 14.74 13.45 -14.96
N SER A 19 13.57 14.06 -14.92
CA SER A 19 12.60 13.77 -13.86
C SER A 19 11.18 13.60 -14.39
N TRP A 20 10.47 12.64 -13.80
CA TRP A 20 9.05 12.44 -14.04
C TRP A 20 8.21 13.65 -13.63
N ALA A 21 8.62 14.36 -12.58
CA ALA A 21 7.93 15.53 -12.10
C ALA A 21 7.98 16.66 -13.12
N GLU A 22 9.12 16.85 -13.77
CA GLU A 22 9.28 17.85 -14.84
C GLU A 22 8.51 17.46 -16.10
N ALA A 23 8.61 16.19 -16.52
CA ALA A 23 7.86 15.67 -17.64
C ALA A 23 6.34 15.75 -17.42
N ALA A 24 5.89 15.55 -16.19
CA ALA A 24 4.48 15.66 -15.81
C ALA A 24 3.98 17.11 -15.65
N ALA A 25 4.85 18.03 -15.28
CA ALA A 25 4.50 19.44 -15.09
C ALA A 25 4.32 20.20 -16.41
N GLU A 26 4.90 19.74 -17.50
CA GLU A 26 4.68 20.35 -18.79
C GLU A 26 3.24 20.12 -19.31
N PRO A 27 2.55 21.17 -19.81
CA PRO A 27 1.17 21.04 -20.29
C PRO A 27 0.96 20.01 -21.39
N ASP A 28 2.03 19.75 -22.14
CA ASP A 28 2.08 18.76 -23.21
C ASP A 28 3.01 17.59 -22.85
N GLY A 29 3.52 17.55 -21.65
CA GLY A 29 4.51 16.58 -21.19
C GLY A 29 4.01 15.13 -21.26
N TYR A 30 4.92 14.22 -21.30
CA TYR A 30 4.64 12.80 -21.12
C TYR A 30 4.27 12.59 -19.67
N THR A 31 2.98 12.47 -19.40
CA THR A 31 2.55 11.96 -18.11
C THR A 31 2.41 10.47 -18.20
N TYR A 32 2.98 9.76 -17.26
CA TYR A 32 2.91 8.32 -17.13
C TYR A 32 1.49 7.76 -17.24
N PHE A 33 0.52 8.48 -16.72
CA PHE A 33 -0.91 8.22 -16.84
C PHE A 33 -1.66 9.22 -17.71
N GLY A 34 -0.94 10.11 -18.38
CA GLY A 34 -1.54 11.17 -19.19
C GLY A 34 -2.17 10.62 -20.45
N SER A 35 -3.34 11.10 -20.75
CA SER A 35 -4.06 10.82 -21.98
C SER A 35 -3.27 11.16 -23.26
N LYS A 36 -2.30 12.04 -23.17
CA LYS A 36 -1.47 12.48 -24.30
C LYS A 36 -0.42 11.47 -24.75
N LEU A 37 0.03 10.61 -23.85
CA LEU A 37 0.98 9.56 -24.17
C LEU A 37 0.51 8.65 -25.29
N ARG A 38 -0.76 8.66 -25.57
CA ARG A 38 -1.40 7.68 -26.44
C ARG A 38 -1.73 8.20 -27.80
N THR A 39 -1.51 9.47 -28.04
CA THR A 39 -1.76 10.11 -29.33
C THR A 39 -0.51 10.20 -30.21
N THR A 40 0.67 10.06 -29.62
CA THR A 40 1.94 10.00 -30.35
C THR A 40 2.54 8.60 -30.19
N ALA A 41 3.05 8.04 -31.27
CA ALA A 41 3.76 6.77 -31.23
C ALA A 41 4.93 6.89 -30.23
N PRO A 42 5.15 5.88 -29.36
CA PRO A 42 6.26 5.95 -28.43
C PRO A 42 7.57 6.00 -29.19
N ILE A 43 8.47 6.88 -28.77
CA ILE A 43 9.84 6.95 -29.27
C ILE A 43 10.63 5.87 -28.53
N ASN A 44 11.12 4.87 -29.23
CA ASN A 44 11.73 3.69 -28.63
C ASN A 44 13.24 3.61 -28.84
N THR A 45 13.84 4.54 -29.58
CA THR A 45 15.27 4.54 -29.87
C THR A 45 15.89 5.93 -29.71
N ALA A 46 17.20 5.97 -29.43
CA ALA A 46 17.96 7.23 -29.40
C ALA A 46 17.88 8.00 -30.74
N GLU A 47 17.75 7.28 -31.83
CA GLU A 47 17.66 7.84 -33.18
C GLU A 47 16.33 8.54 -33.40
N GLU A 48 15.22 7.92 -32.95
CA GLU A 48 13.88 8.51 -33.00
C GLU A 48 13.77 9.71 -32.08
N CYS A 49 14.38 9.63 -30.87
CA CYS A 49 14.42 10.74 -29.94
C CYS A 49 15.19 11.94 -30.52
N ARG A 50 16.37 11.74 -31.12
CA ARG A 50 17.11 12.79 -31.82
C ARG A 50 16.31 13.37 -32.99
N ALA A 51 15.68 12.52 -33.79
CA ALA A 51 14.85 12.98 -34.89
C ALA A 51 13.68 13.86 -34.44
N ALA A 52 13.07 13.53 -33.30
CA ALA A 52 12.01 14.35 -32.70
C ALA A 52 12.53 15.70 -32.22
N ILE A 53 13.71 15.75 -31.59
CA ILE A 53 14.38 16.99 -31.17
C ILE A 53 14.73 17.85 -32.38
N ASP A 54 15.33 17.25 -33.42
CA ASP A 54 15.69 17.94 -34.66
C ASP A 54 14.45 18.49 -35.41
N ALA A 55 13.32 17.83 -35.25
CA ALA A 55 12.03 18.29 -35.77
C ALA A 55 11.40 19.45 -34.95
N GLY A 56 12.00 19.84 -33.82
CA GLY A 56 11.47 20.84 -32.90
C GLY A 56 10.33 20.30 -32.03
N GLU A 57 10.22 18.99 -31.88
CA GLU A 57 9.33 18.32 -30.95
C GLU A 57 9.90 18.40 -29.53
N LYS A 58 9.10 17.94 -28.55
CA LYS A 58 9.50 17.97 -27.16
C LYS A 58 10.70 17.08 -26.84
N PRO A 59 11.49 17.46 -25.84
CA PRO A 59 12.57 16.60 -25.36
C PRO A 59 12.04 15.24 -24.91
N CYS A 60 12.82 14.21 -25.12
CA CYS A 60 12.52 12.86 -24.69
C CYS A 60 12.70 12.76 -23.16
N SER A 61 11.87 11.98 -22.51
CA SER A 61 12.02 11.71 -21.07
C SER A 61 13.27 10.87 -20.79
N ALA A 62 13.75 10.90 -19.54
CA ALA A 62 14.86 10.04 -19.11
C ALA A 62 14.56 8.55 -19.33
N GLU A 63 13.31 8.12 -19.23
CA GLU A 63 12.86 6.76 -19.55
C GLU A 63 13.23 6.38 -21.00
N TRP A 64 12.93 7.26 -21.95
CA TRP A 64 13.27 7.00 -23.37
C TRP A 64 14.77 6.99 -23.63
N ALA A 65 15.54 7.80 -22.88
CA ALA A 65 17.00 7.75 -22.94
C ALA A 65 17.53 6.40 -22.46
N ILE A 66 16.97 5.86 -21.39
CA ILE A 66 17.32 4.55 -20.85
C ILE A 66 16.98 3.44 -21.85
N ILE A 67 15.79 3.42 -22.41
CA ILE A 67 15.36 2.46 -23.42
C ILE A 67 16.27 2.53 -24.66
N ALA A 68 16.60 3.74 -25.11
CA ALA A 68 17.48 3.96 -26.24
C ALA A 68 18.90 3.47 -25.97
N LEU A 69 19.43 3.72 -24.78
CA LEU A 69 20.75 3.26 -24.35
C LEU A 69 20.78 1.72 -24.29
N GLU A 70 19.78 1.11 -23.69
CA GLU A 70 19.63 -0.34 -23.61
C GLU A 70 19.62 -0.96 -25.01
N THR A 71 18.83 -0.42 -25.94
CA THR A 71 18.74 -0.92 -27.30
C THR A 71 20.09 -0.84 -28.04
N ASN A 72 20.84 0.25 -27.84
CA ASN A 72 22.14 0.45 -28.47
C ASN A 72 23.25 -0.43 -27.87
N LEU A 73 23.21 -0.67 -26.55
CA LEU A 73 24.24 -1.44 -25.86
C LEU A 73 24.09 -2.96 -26.07
N ARG A 74 22.89 -3.44 -26.31
CA ARG A 74 22.61 -4.89 -26.53
C ARG A 74 22.94 -5.40 -27.94
N THR A 75 23.46 -4.59 -28.81
CA THR A 75 23.74 -4.98 -30.20
C THR A 75 25.04 -5.77 -30.40
N THR A 76 25.78 -6.10 -29.33
CA THR A 76 27.03 -6.87 -29.41
C THR A 76 26.81 -8.32 -28.95
N ASP A 77 27.00 -9.29 -29.83
CA ASP A 77 26.90 -10.72 -29.52
C ASP A 77 27.96 -11.25 -28.51
N GLU A 78 28.92 -10.43 -28.12
CA GLU A 78 30.08 -10.86 -27.31
C GLU A 78 29.96 -10.44 -25.82
N LEU A 79 29.07 -9.50 -25.47
CA LEU A 79 28.90 -8.96 -24.15
C LEU A 79 27.44 -8.89 -23.75
N THR A 80 27.07 -9.56 -22.68
CA THR A 80 25.78 -9.37 -22.03
C THR A 80 25.88 -8.16 -21.13
N LEU A 81 25.21 -7.07 -21.51
CA LEU A 81 25.15 -5.84 -20.72
C LEU A 81 23.82 -5.80 -19.98
N THR A 82 23.89 -5.80 -18.69
CA THR A 82 22.74 -5.63 -17.81
C THR A 82 22.80 -4.23 -17.22
N MET A 83 21.75 -3.46 -17.42
CA MET A 83 21.69 -2.07 -17.00
C MET A 83 20.92 -1.97 -15.70
N VAL A 84 21.55 -1.46 -14.66
CA VAL A 84 20.95 -1.19 -13.36
C VAL A 84 21.06 0.31 -13.10
N ILE A 85 19.92 1.00 -13.22
CA ILE A 85 19.79 2.45 -12.99
C ILE A 85 18.57 2.66 -12.12
N GLY A 86 18.62 3.62 -11.17
CA GLY A 86 17.47 3.91 -10.29
C GLY A 86 16.17 4.15 -11.04
N GLU A 87 16.20 4.91 -12.14
CA GLU A 87 15.05 5.15 -13.02
C GLU A 87 14.64 3.92 -13.82
N GLY A 88 15.51 2.94 -14.00
CA GLY A 88 15.23 1.70 -14.73
C GLY A 88 14.09 0.90 -14.11
N ILE A 89 13.91 0.97 -12.81
CA ILE A 89 12.77 0.33 -12.14
C ILE A 89 11.42 0.85 -12.67
N ASN A 90 11.31 2.14 -12.96
CA ASN A 90 10.11 2.74 -13.51
C ASN A 90 9.85 2.26 -14.95
N VAL A 91 10.89 2.07 -15.73
CA VAL A 91 10.82 1.56 -17.10
C VAL A 91 10.32 0.12 -17.10
N GLU A 92 10.92 -0.74 -16.27
CA GLU A 92 10.51 -2.14 -16.16
C GLU A 92 9.07 -2.26 -15.63
N MET A 93 8.72 -1.53 -14.61
CA MET A 93 7.33 -1.52 -14.11
C MET A 93 6.32 -1.14 -15.21
N ASN A 94 6.69 -0.23 -16.10
CA ASN A 94 5.83 0.17 -17.22
C ASN A 94 5.67 -0.92 -18.25
N ARG A 95 6.73 -1.62 -18.57
CA ARG A 95 6.70 -2.78 -19.48
C ARG A 95 5.80 -3.86 -18.91
N GLU A 96 6.01 -4.20 -17.67
CA GLU A 96 5.23 -5.21 -16.95
C GLU A 96 3.75 -4.87 -16.84
N LEU A 97 3.41 -3.60 -16.60
CA LEU A 97 2.03 -3.13 -16.60
C LEU A 97 1.36 -3.31 -17.96
N GLN A 98 2.09 -3.13 -19.07
CA GLN A 98 1.56 -3.36 -20.41
C GLN A 98 1.34 -4.85 -20.68
N GLU A 99 2.24 -5.72 -20.25
CA GLU A 99 2.08 -7.16 -20.35
C GLU A 99 0.93 -7.66 -19.47
N SER A 100 0.82 -7.16 -18.25
CA SER A 100 -0.27 -7.47 -17.35
C SER A 100 -1.64 -7.03 -17.87
N ALA A 101 -1.72 -6.05 -18.76
CA ALA A 101 -2.97 -5.64 -19.41
C ALA A 101 -3.58 -6.76 -20.25
N ILE A 102 -2.75 -7.62 -20.84
CA ILE A 102 -3.22 -8.80 -21.60
C ILE A 102 -3.88 -9.81 -20.64
N LEU A 103 -3.31 -10.03 -19.46
CA LEU A 103 -3.89 -10.89 -18.43
C LEU A 103 -5.21 -10.33 -17.91
N MET A 104 -5.31 -9.00 -17.73
CA MET A 104 -6.56 -8.35 -17.36
C MET A 104 -7.64 -8.55 -18.42
N ALA A 105 -7.31 -8.46 -19.70
CA ALA A 105 -8.23 -8.77 -20.78
C ALA A 105 -8.63 -10.25 -20.75
N GLY A 106 -7.69 -11.16 -20.51
CA GLY A 106 -7.92 -12.59 -20.33
C GLY A 106 -8.87 -12.88 -19.16
N MET A 107 -8.68 -12.20 -18.04
CA MET A 107 -9.56 -12.28 -16.88
C MET A 107 -10.98 -11.82 -17.23
N ALA A 108 -11.14 -10.69 -17.91
CA ALA A 108 -12.46 -10.21 -18.33
C ALA A 108 -13.18 -11.22 -19.25
N VAL A 109 -12.45 -11.85 -20.18
CA VAL A 109 -12.99 -12.92 -21.01
C VAL A 109 -13.39 -14.14 -20.19
N ALA A 110 -12.55 -14.59 -19.25
CA ALA A 110 -12.87 -15.71 -18.38
C ALA A 110 -14.13 -15.44 -17.54
N ILE A 111 -14.24 -14.23 -16.99
CA ILE A 111 -15.43 -13.76 -16.26
C ILE A 111 -16.70 -13.84 -17.12
N ILE A 112 -16.64 -13.35 -18.37
CA ILE A 112 -17.78 -13.43 -19.30
C ILE A 112 -18.18 -14.88 -19.58
N VAL A 113 -17.19 -15.76 -19.76
CA VAL A 113 -17.45 -17.20 -19.96
C VAL A 113 -18.11 -17.82 -18.73
N LEU A 114 -17.60 -17.52 -17.54
CA LEU A 114 -18.17 -18.03 -16.28
C LEU A 114 -19.59 -17.48 -16.02
N LEU A 115 -19.82 -16.20 -16.31
CA LEU A 115 -21.15 -15.60 -16.29
C LEU A 115 -22.09 -16.33 -17.27
N TRP A 116 -21.62 -16.65 -18.47
CA TRP A 116 -22.42 -17.38 -19.42
C TRP A 116 -22.75 -18.81 -18.94
N VAL A 117 -21.80 -19.49 -18.33
CA VAL A 117 -22.03 -20.82 -17.71
C VAL A 117 -23.03 -20.73 -16.57
N SER A 118 -22.98 -19.67 -15.75
CA SER A 118 -23.86 -19.45 -14.59
C SER A 118 -25.27 -19.00 -15.00
N LEU A 119 -25.37 -17.96 -15.83
CA LEU A 119 -26.62 -17.32 -16.19
C LEU A 119 -27.33 -17.98 -17.39
N ARG A 120 -26.58 -18.64 -18.29
CA ARG A 120 -27.06 -19.36 -19.46
C ARG A 120 -28.01 -18.62 -20.39
N ARG A 121 -28.06 -17.31 -20.28
CA ARG A 121 -28.87 -16.45 -21.14
C ARG A 121 -28.01 -15.28 -21.58
N PHE A 122 -27.87 -15.13 -22.89
CA PHE A 122 -26.99 -14.09 -23.46
C PHE A 122 -27.35 -12.66 -23.00
N SER A 123 -28.67 -12.37 -22.93
CA SER A 123 -29.13 -11.07 -22.46
C SER A 123 -28.67 -10.75 -21.04
N ASP A 124 -28.66 -11.74 -20.15
CA ASP A 124 -28.28 -11.56 -18.77
C ASP A 124 -26.77 -11.31 -18.66
N VAL A 125 -25.98 -12.08 -19.42
CA VAL A 125 -24.52 -11.89 -19.52
C VAL A 125 -24.20 -10.51 -20.08
N ALA A 126 -24.89 -10.08 -21.14
CA ALA A 126 -24.70 -8.77 -21.73
C ALA A 126 -25.05 -7.62 -20.78
N ILE A 127 -26.14 -7.77 -19.99
CA ILE A 127 -26.53 -6.77 -18.97
C ILE A 127 -25.44 -6.68 -17.89
N VAL A 128 -25.01 -7.82 -17.34
CA VAL A 128 -24.00 -7.83 -16.27
C VAL A 128 -22.67 -7.30 -16.79
N ALA A 129 -22.21 -7.73 -17.95
CA ALA A 129 -20.95 -7.23 -18.54
C ALA A 129 -21.01 -5.72 -18.81
N ALA A 130 -22.14 -5.21 -19.30
CA ALA A 130 -22.31 -3.77 -19.52
C ALA A 130 -22.31 -2.99 -18.21
N THR A 131 -23.04 -3.45 -17.20
CA THR A 131 -23.10 -2.76 -15.88
C THR A 131 -21.76 -2.81 -15.16
N LEU A 132 -20.99 -3.88 -15.29
CA LEU A 132 -19.61 -3.97 -14.81
C LEU A 132 -18.69 -2.95 -15.53
N GLY A 133 -18.77 -2.87 -16.86
CA GLY A 133 -18.04 -1.88 -17.63
C GLY A 133 -18.37 -0.45 -17.21
N PHE A 134 -19.64 -0.14 -17.00
CA PHE A 134 -20.06 1.16 -16.47
C PHE A 134 -19.57 1.40 -15.04
N SER A 135 -19.50 0.36 -14.19
CA SER A 135 -18.96 0.49 -12.83
C SER A 135 -17.50 0.91 -12.84
N LEU A 136 -16.70 0.32 -13.76
CA LEU A 136 -15.29 0.75 -13.95
C LEU A 136 -15.19 2.20 -14.42
N LEU A 137 -16.05 2.61 -15.37
CA LEU A 137 -16.07 4.00 -15.86
C LEU A 137 -16.47 4.97 -14.74
N TRP A 138 -17.47 4.63 -13.94
CA TRP A 138 -17.88 5.46 -12.80
C TRP A 138 -16.81 5.55 -11.73
N MET A 139 -16.14 4.44 -11.41
CA MET A 139 -15.02 4.42 -10.48
C MET A 139 -13.90 5.34 -10.96
N GLN A 140 -13.42 5.14 -12.20
CA GLN A 140 -12.34 5.97 -12.76
C GLN A 140 -12.73 7.45 -12.88
N GLY A 141 -13.96 7.71 -13.28
CA GLY A 141 -14.52 9.07 -13.34
C GLY A 141 -14.58 9.74 -11.95
N SER A 142 -15.04 9.01 -10.93
CA SER A 142 -15.11 9.51 -9.55
C SER A 142 -13.72 9.79 -8.98
N ILE A 143 -12.74 8.92 -9.25
CA ILE A 143 -11.34 9.13 -8.87
C ILE A 143 -10.78 10.37 -9.57
N GLY A 144 -10.97 10.49 -10.89
CA GLY A 144 -10.51 11.64 -11.66
C GLY A 144 -11.11 12.97 -11.16
N TRP A 145 -12.42 13.00 -10.90
CA TRP A 145 -13.07 14.15 -10.28
C TRP A 145 -12.56 14.43 -8.87
N GLY A 146 -12.31 13.40 -8.07
CA GLY A 146 -11.73 13.54 -6.73
C GLY A 146 -10.34 14.20 -6.76
N ILE A 147 -9.50 13.85 -7.74
CA ILE A 147 -8.19 14.47 -7.93
C ILE A 147 -8.31 15.93 -8.38
N ILE A 148 -9.16 16.20 -9.38
CA ILE A 148 -9.38 17.57 -9.88
C ILE A 148 -9.89 18.49 -8.76
N LEU A 149 -10.93 18.07 -8.03
CA LEU A 149 -11.49 18.84 -6.93
C LEU A 149 -10.46 18.98 -5.78
N GLY A 150 -9.70 17.94 -5.49
CA GLY A 150 -8.64 18.00 -4.48
C GLY A 150 -7.56 19.04 -4.81
N ASN A 151 -7.15 19.12 -6.07
CA ASN A 151 -6.20 20.13 -6.53
C ASN A 151 -6.80 21.55 -6.50
N GLU A 152 -8.07 21.72 -6.93
CA GLU A 152 -8.77 23.00 -6.94
C GLU A 152 -8.94 23.57 -5.51
N PHE A 153 -9.29 22.71 -4.55
CA PHE A 153 -9.53 23.11 -3.16
C PHE A 153 -8.31 22.98 -2.24
N GLY A 154 -7.16 22.59 -2.76
CA GLY A 154 -5.90 22.52 -2.00
C GLY A 154 -5.80 21.34 -1.03
N PHE A 155 -6.60 20.27 -1.17
CA PHE A 155 -6.48 19.05 -0.37
C PHE A 155 -6.22 17.84 -1.25
N LYS A 156 -5.07 17.20 -1.06
CA LYS A 156 -4.69 15.98 -1.79
C LYS A 156 -5.12 14.74 -0.99
N ILE A 157 -6.37 14.29 -1.18
CA ILE A 157 -6.89 13.10 -0.51
C ILE A 157 -6.65 11.85 -1.37
N ILE A 158 -6.74 11.98 -2.69
CA ILE A 158 -6.52 10.91 -3.65
C ILE A 158 -5.23 11.19 -4.42
N SER A 159 -4.30 10.24 -4.36
CA SER A 159 -3.08 10.25 -5.17
C SER A 159 -2.98 8.91 -5.89
N ARG A 160 -2.90 8.94 -7.22
CA ARG A 160 -2.69 7.70 -7.97
C ARG A 160 -1.39 7.04 -7.57
N SER A 161 -1.47 5.74 -7.35
CA SER A 161 -0.34 4.88 -7.05
C SER A 161 -0.45 3.60 -7.88
N GLN A 162 0.54 2.75 -7.81
CA GLN A 162 0.50 1.43 -8.46
C GLN A 162 -0.68 0.58 -7.98
N PHE A 163 -1.14 0.78 -6.74
CA PHE A 163 -2.34 0.11 -6.20
C PHE A 163 -3.62 0.47 -6.94
N SER A 164 -3.70 1.66 -7.52
CA SER A 164 -4.85 2.05 -8.33
C SER A 164 -5.04 1.13 -9.55
N ASN A 165 -3.99 0.44 -9.99
CA ASN A 165 -4.06 -0.53 -11.09
C ASN A 165 -4.70 -1.87 -10.67
N LEU A 166 -4.77 -2.18 -9.37
CA LEU A 166 -5.50 -3.34 -8.84
C LEU A 166 -7.02 -3.13 -8.78
N LEU A 167 -7.48 -1.88 -8.76
CA LEU A 167 -8.88 -1.55 -8.57
C LEU A 167 -9.82 -2.09 -9.66
N PRO A 168 -9.48 -2.03 -10.95
CA PRO A 168 -10.32 -2.62 -11.99
C PRO A 168 -10.55 -4.12 -11.76
N ILE A 169 -9.52 -4.84 -11.33
CA ILE A 169 -9.57 -6.27 -11.03
C ILE A 169 -10.53 -6.52 -9.86
N LEU A 170 -10.35 -5.73 -8.81
CA LEU A 170 -11.17 -5.78 -7.60
C LEU A 170 -12.65 -5.53 -7.90
N VAL A 171 -12.95 -4.46 -8.64
CA VAL A 171 -14.34 -4.08 -8.95
C VAL A 171 -15.00 -5.08 -9.90
N LEU A 172 -14.24 -5.67 -10.84
CA LEU A 172 -14.75 -6.74 -11.68
C LEU A 172 -15.14 -7.97 -10.86
N ALA A 173 -14.30 -8.39 -9.92
CA ALA A 173 -14.59 -9.52 -9.06
C ALA A 173 -15.83 -9.27 -8.19
N LEU A 174 -15.84 -8.16 -7.42
CA LEU A 174 -16.91 -7.84 -6.48
C LEU A 174 -18.26 -7.52 -7.16
N GLY A 175 -18.23 -6.84 -8.30
CA GLY A 175 -19.45 -6.44 -8.99
C GLY A 175 -20.25 -7.62 -9.59
N ILE A 176 -19.59 -8.76 -9.81
CA ILE A 176 -20.25 -9.97 -10.32
C ILE A 176 -21.17 -10.57 -9.26
N ASP A 177 -20.75 -10.63 -8.03
CA ASP A 177 -21.45 -11.26 -6.93
C ASP A 177 -22.84 -10.68 -6.71
N ASP A 178 -22.92 -9.37 -6.59
CA ASP A 178 -24.17 -8.63 -6.43
C ASP A 178 -25.13 -8.93 -7.58
N SER A 179 -24.63 -8.90 -8.82
CA SER A 179 -25.43 -9.22 -10.01
C SER A 179 -25.94 -10.65 -10.02
N LEU A 180 -25.06 -11.61 -9.72
CA LEU A 180 -25.45 -13.02 -9.72
C LEU A 180 -26.52 -13.30 -8.68
N HIS A 181 -26.35 -12.79 -7.46
CA HIS A 181 -27.35 -12.98 -6.40
C HIS A 181 -28.71 -12.37 -6.77
N ALA A 182 -28.70 -11.14 -7.29
CA ALA A 182 -29.93 -10.46 -7.69
C ALA A 182 -30.62 -11.16 -8.86
N LEU A 183 -29.88 -11.55 -9.91
CA LEU A 183 -30.46 -12.18 -11.10
C LEU A 183 -30.87 -13.64 -10.88
N HIS A 184 -30.10 -14.39 -10.08
CA HIS A 184 -30.52 -15.75 -9.70
C HIS A 184 -31.85 -15.74 -8.94
N ARG A 185 -32.00 -14.81 -7.99
CA ARG A 185 -33.25 -14.67 -7.24
C ARG A 185 -34.39 -14.20 -8.13
N TYR A 186 -34.14 -13.25 -9.03
CA TYR A 186 -35.15 -12.84 -10.02
C TYR A 186 -35.63 -14.01 -10.86
N LYS A 187 -34.74 -14.87 -11.35
CA LYS A 187 -35.07 -16.07 -12.10
C LYS A 187 -35.89 -17.08 -11.27
N GLU A 188 -35.55 -17.27 -10.02
CA GLU A 188 -36.27 -18.13 -9.09
C GLU A 188 -37.70 -17.66 -8.92
N GLU A 189 -37.93 -16.38 -8.72
CA GLU A 189 -39.25 -15.77 -8.61
C GLU A 189 -40.03 -15.85 -9.93
N ARG A 190 -39.34 -15.66 -11.08
CA ARG A 190 -39.95 -15.88 -12.40
C ARG A 190 -40.38 -17.33 -12.64
N ARG A 191 -39.57 -18.30 -12.21
CA ARG A 191 -39.91 -19.73 -12.27
C ARG A 191 -41.12 -20.10 -11.42
N SER A 192 -41.38 -19.39 -10.35
CA SER A 192 -42.60 -19.56 -9.53
C SER A 192 -43.86 -18.98 -10.20
N GLY A 193 -43.75 -18.48 -11.43
CA GLY A 193 -44.86 -17.95 -12.23
C GLY A 193 -45.21 -16.48 -12.00
N LYS A 194 -44.39 -15.72 -11.28
CA LYS A 194 -44.65 -14.30 -11.06
C LYS A 194 -44.42 -13.48 -12.33
N ALA A 195 -45.20 -12.41 -12.51
CA ALA A 195 -44.94 -11.42 -13.56
C ALA A 195 -43.57 -10.76 -13.38
N PRO A 196 -42.93 -10.18 -14.44
CA PRO A 196 -41.61 -9.61 -14.34
C PRO A 196 -41.46 -8.55 -13.24
N GLN A 197 -42.45 -7.68 -13.07
CA GLN A 197 -42.45 -6.64 -12.03
C GLN A 197 -42.54 -7.23 -10.62
N ASP A 198 -43.44 -8.21 -10.40
CA ASP A 198 -43.62 -8.86 -9.10
C ASP A 198 -42.39 -9.70 -8.74
N ALA A 199 -41.75 -10.33 -9.73
CA ALA A 199 -40.51 -11.07 -9.55
C ALA A 199 -39.34 -10.16 -9.17
N ALA A 200 -39.20 -9.02 -9.82
CA ALA A 200 -38.18 -8.03 -9.49
C ALA A 200 -38.38 -7.46 -8.08
N HIS A 201 -39.60 -7.05 -7.75
CA HIS A 201 -39.94 -6.55 -6.42
C HIS A 201 -39.68 -7.63 -5.33
N SER A 202 -40.10 -8.85 -5.55
CA SER A 202 -39.91 -9.96 -4.62
C SER A 202 -38.42 -10.30 -4.45
N SER A 203 -37.65 -10.31 -5.54
CA SER A 203 -36.21 -10.53 -5.52
C SER A 203 -35.50 -9.47 -4.71
N MET A 204 -35.73 -8.19 -5.04
CA MET A 204 -35.03 -7.07 -4.36
C MET A 204 -35.44 -6.92 -2.90
N SER A 205 -36.68 -7.23 -2.52
CA SER A 205 -37.12 -7.21 -1.12
C SER A 205 -36.42 -8.28 -0.26
N ARG A 206 -36.01 -9.41 -0.86
CA ARG A 206 -35.39 -10.53 -0.15
C ARG A 206 -33.85 -10.48 -0.17
N VAL A 207 -33.25 -10.23 -1.34
CA VAL A 207 -31.77 -10.25 -1.52
C VAL A 207 -31.17 -8.85 -1.48
N GLY A 208 -31.90 -7.82 -1.88
CA GLY A 208 -31.38 -6.45 -1.95
C GLY A 208 -30.85 -5.92 -0.60
N ARG A 209 -31.43 -6.39 0.51
CA ARG A 209 -30.94 -6.05 1.84
C ARG A 209 -29.58 -6.70 2.13
N ALA A 210 -29.36 -7.94 1.73
CA ALA A 210 -28.06 -8.61 1.88
C ALA A 210 -27.03 -7.91 1.01
N ILE A 211 -27.34 -7.63 -0.27
CA ILE A 211 -26.48 -6.90 -1.20
C ILE A 211 -26.10 -5.51 -0.66
N MET A 212 -27.06 -4.77 -0.12
CA MET A 212 -26.79 -3.47 0.50
C MET A 212 -25.85 -3.61 1.70
N LEU A 213 -26.05 -4.60 2.53
CA LEU A 213 -25.26 -4.82 3.74
C LEU A 213 -23.82 -5.25 3.39
N THR A 214 -23.65 -6.14 2.41
CA THR A 214 -22.34 -6.56 1.90
C THR A 214 -21.58 -5.39 1.32
N SER A 215 -22.17 -4.62 0.43
CA SER A 215 -21.51 -3.47 -0.18
C SER A 215 -21.12 -2.41 0.85
N PHE A 216 -21.95 -2.13 1.86
CA PHE A 216 -21.60 -1.17 2.92
C PHE A 216 -20.52 -1.71 3.86
N THR A 217 -20.49 -3.00 4.18
CA THR A 217 -19.40 -3.58 4.99
C THR A 217 -18.10 -3.55 4.23
N THR A 218 -18.12 -3.81 2.94
CA THR A 218 -16.93 -3.75 2.08
C THR A 218 -16.39 -2.33 1.93
N MET A 219 -17.27 -1.34 1.70
CA MET A 219 -16.87 0.08 1.72
C MET A 219 -16.30 0.49 3.08
N ALA A 220 -16.89 0.03 4.18
CA ALA A 220 -16.42 0.31 5.53
C ALA A 220 -15.05 -0.33 5.83
N ALA A 221 -14.81 -1.53 5.33
CA ALA A 221 -13.51 -2.20 5.44
C ALA A 221 -12.41 -1.42 4.70
N PHE A 222 -12.67 -0.97 3.47
CA PHE A 222 -11.72 -0.13 2.74
C PHE A 222 -11.53 1.25 3.37
N ALA A 223 -12.58 1.83 3.94
CA ALA A 223 -12.50 3.10 4.67
C ALA A 223 -11.59 3.03 5.91
N ALA A 224 -11.31 1.85 6.46
CA ALA A 224 -10.34 1.70 7.54
C ALA A 224 -8.92 2.15 7.13
N ASN A 225 -8.58 2.06 5.84
CA ASN A 225 -7.30 2.55 5.32
C ASN A 225 -7.17 4.09 5.31
N LEU A 226 -8.26 4.83 5.53
CA LEU A 226 -8.21 6.31 5.65
C LEU A 226 -7.30 6.78 6.79
N THR A 227 -7.10 5.96 7.81
CA THR A 227 -6.23 6.25 8.94
C THR A 227 -4.77 5.91 8.67
N SER A 228 -4.44 5.45 7.46
CA SER A 228 -3.07 5.09 7.09
C SER A 228 -2.18 6.31 6.97
N ASP A 229 -0.98 6.24 7.52
CA ASP A 229 0.08 7.21 7.28
C ASP A 229 0.66 7.08 5.87
N ILE A 230 0.51 5.90 5.25
CA ILE A 230 0.97 5.63 3.89
C ILE A 230 -0.05 6.18 2.90
N ALA A 231 0.31 7.24 2.18
CA ALA A 231 -0.57 7.95 1.26
C ALA A 231 -1.18 7.02 0.18
N ALA A 232 -0.41 6.07 -0.33
CA ALA A 232 -0.86 5.11 -1.33
C ALA A 232 -1.97 4.18 -0.80
N LEU A 233 -1.85 3.67 0.43
CA LEU A 233 -2.88 2.83 1.06
C LEU A 233 -4.13 3.63 1.41
N ARG A 234 -3.96 4.87 1.87
CA ARG A 234 -5.08 5.77 2.14
C ARG A 234 -5.87 6.06 0.87
N SER A 235 -5.18 6.38 -0.21
CA SER A 235 -5.80 6.61 -1.53
C SER A 235 -6.51 5.35 -2.03
N PHE A 236 -5.85 4.20 -1.99
CA PHE A 236 -6.44 2.91 -2.38
C PHE A 236 -7.74 2.62 -1.62
N GLY A 237 -7.77 2.89 -0.32
CA GLY A 237 -8.99 2.69 0.49
C GLY A 237 -10.17 3.53 0.00
N ILE A 238 -9.94 4.80 -0.35
CA ILE A 238 -10.97 5.69 -0.89
C ILE A 238 -11.41 5.21 -2.28
N GLU A 239 -10.46 4.96 -3.14
CA GLU A 239 -10.69 4.55 -4.52
C GLU A 239 -11.47 3.23 -4.58
N ALA A 240 -11.08 2.24 -3.74
CA ALA A 240 -11.78 0.97 -3.62
C ALA A 240 -13.20 1.14 -3.09
N ALA A 241 -13.40 1.97 -2.06
CA ALA A 241 -14.74 2.25 -1.54
C ALA A 241 -15.66 2.90 -2.59
N LEU A 242 -15.13 3.83 -3.40
CA LEU A 242 -15.85 4.43 -4.54
C LEU A 242 -16.18 3.39 -5.61
N GLY A 243 -15.24 2.49 -5.91
CA GLY A 243 -15.43 1.40 -6.86
C GLY A 243 -16.53 0.43 -6.43
N VAL A 244 -16.52 0.01 -5.16
CA VAL A 244 -17.58 -0.85 -4.59
C VAL A 244 -18.93 -0.14 -4.59
N GLY A 245 -18.96 1.16 -4.25
CA GLY A 245 -20.18 1.97 -4.33
C GLY A 245 -20.75 2.04 -5.75
N ALA A 246 -19.91 2.23 -6.76
CA ALA A 246 -20.30 2.21 -8.16
C ALA A 246 -20.83 0.81 -8.59
N ALA A 247 -20.15 -0.26 -8.19
CA ALA A 247 -20.59 -1.62 -8.44
C ALA A 247 -21.96 -1.88 -7.79
N PHE A 248 -22.16 -1.57 -6.52
CA PHE A 248 -23.42 -1.72 -5.82
C PHE A 248 -24.59 -1.06 -6.58
N ILE A 249 -24.41 0.19 -7.01
CA ILE A 249 -25.48 0.92 -7.70
C ILE A 249 -25.76 0.28 -9.07
N LEU A 250 -24.74 -0.01 -9.85
CA LEU A 250 -24.90 -0.40 -11.25
C LEU A 250 -25.17 -1.91 -11.40
N THR A 251 -24.47 -2.76 -10.64
CA THR A 251 -24.61 -4.21 -10.75
C THR A 251 -25.64 -4.77 -9.76
N GLY A 252 -25.69 -4.25 -8.54
CA GLY A 252 -26.62 -4.69 -7.51
C GLY A 252 -28.05 -4.18 -7.71
N LEU A 253 -28.21 -2.90 -8.05
CA LEU A 253 -29.54 -2.28 -8.18
C LEU A 253 -30.01 -2.16 -9.62
N TRP A 254 -29.16 -1.71 -10.53
CA TRP A 254 -29.57 -1.43 -11.93
C TRP A 254 -29.70 -2.68 -12.78
N ALA A 255 -28.79 -3.65 -12.66
CA ALA A 255 -28.85 -4.86 -13.48
C ALA A 255 -30.18 -5.62 -13.38
N PRO A 256 -30.76 -5.85 -12.17
CA PRO A 256 -32.08 -6.47 -12.06
C PRO A 256 -33.22 -5.63 -12.68
N ILE A 257 -33.14 -4.30 -12.59
CA ILE A 257 -34.14 -3.39 -13.19
C ILE A 257 -34.08 -3.44 -14.72
N ILE A 258 -32.87 -3.34 -15.29
CA ILE A 258 -32.68 -3.47 -16.74
C ILE A 258 -33.18 -4.84 -17.22
N ARG A 259 -32.91 -5.87 -16.44
CA ARG A 259 -33.36 -7.23 -16.75
C ARG A 259 -34.89 -7.34 -16.73
N MET A 260 -35.55 -6.73 -15.76
CA MET A 260 -37.02 -6.64 -15.69
C MET A 260 -37.57 -5.88 -16.91
N ASP A 261 -37.03 -4.71 -17.23
CA ASP A 261 -37.48 -3.90 -18.37
C ASP A 261 -37.30 -4.66 -19.69
N TRP A 262 -36.21 -5.43 -19.82
CA TRP A 262 -36.00 -6.29 -20.98
C TRP A 262 -37.07 -7.40 -21.10
N ASP A 263 -37.43 -8.03 -19.99
CA ASP A 263 -38.49 -9.03 -19.99
C ASP A 263 -39.87 -8.42 -20.31
N LEU A 264 -40.19 -7.24 -19.79
CA LEU A 264 -41.41 -6.51 -20.13
C LEU A 264 -41.45 -6.12 -21.63
N PHE A 265 -40.32 -5.75 -22.20
CA PHE A 265 -40.21 -5.48 -23.62
C PHE A 265 -40.49 -6.73 -24.47
N LEU A 266 -39.95 -7.88 -24.06
CA LEU A 266 -40.16 -9.15 -24.72
C LEU A 266 -41.61 -9.65 -24.57
N GLU A 267 -42.21 -9.44 -23.39
CA GLU A 267 -43.61 -9.78 -23.09
C GLU A 267 -44.57 -9.01 -24.02
N LYS A 268 -44.36 -7.69 -24.17
CA LYS A 268 -45.14 -6.87 -25.12
C LYS A 268 -45.04 -7.35 -26.56
N ARG A 269 -43.97 -8.05 -26.93
CA ARG A 269 -43.76 -8.63 -28.26
C ARG A 269 -44.20 -10.08 -28.37
N GLY A 270 -44.73 -10.69 -27.30
CA GLY A 270 -45.09 -12.10 -27.28
C GLY A 270 -43.92 -13.06 -27.42
N LYS A 271 -42.71 -12.60 -27.08
CA LYS A 271 -41.46 -13.36 -27.21
C LYS A 271 -40.79 -13.65 -25.85
N LEU A 272 -41.50 -13.50 -24.77
CA LEU A 272 -40.97 -13.78 -23.44
C LEU A 272 -40.69 -15.27 -23.31
N PRO A 273 -39.43 -15.71 -23.15
CA PRO A 273 -39.12 -17.12 -22.97
C PRO A 273 -39.55 -17.60 -21.58
N GLU A 274 -40.03 -18.83 -21.49
CA GLU A 274 -40.22 -19.49 -20.20
C GLU A 274 -38.86 -19.76 -19.55
N GLU A 275 -38.74 -19.44 -18.26
CA GLU A 275 -37.52 -19.73 -17.48
C GLU A 275 -37.46 -21.23 -17.21
N THR A 276 -36.76 -21.97 -18.06
CA THR A 276 -36.62 -23.43 -17.92
C THR A 276 -35.64 -23.80 -16.81
N THR A 277 -35.94 -24.86 -16.10
CA THR A 277 -35.07 -25.50 -15.11
C THR A 277 -33.88 -26.19 -15.80
N GLY A 278 -32.84 -25.45 -16.10
CA GLY A 278 -31.59 -26.04 -16.58
C GLY A 278 -30.91 -26.82 -15.45
N LYS A 279 -30.92 -28.16 -15.54
CA LYS A 279 -30.38 -29.08 -14.52
C LYS A 279 -28.83 -29.20 -14.52
N VAL A 280 -28.07 -28.26 -15.03
CA VAL A 280 -26.64 -28.40 -14.94
C VAL A 280 -26.11 -27.37 -13.96
N HIS A 281 -26.05 -27.79 -12.70
CA HIS A 281 -25.27 -27.11 -11.69
C HIS A 281 -23.82 -27.61 -11.79
N MET A 282 -22.82 -26.74 -11.61
CA MET A 282 -21.40 -27.12 -11.55
C MET A 282 -21.15 -28.14 -10.43
N ILE A 283 -21.93 -28.04 -9.35
CA ILE A 283 -21.93 -28.99 -8.23
C ILE A 283 -23.38 -29.39 -7.90
N ARG A 284 -23.55 -30.60 -7.39
CA ARG A 284 -24.85 -31.04 -6.90
C ARG A 284 -25.23 -30.30 -5.62
N GLU A 285 -26.42 -29.72 -5.60
CA GLU A 285 -26.98 -29.05 -4.42
C GLU A 285 -26.93 -29.94 -3.16
N GLU A 286 -27.12 -31.24 -3.34
CA GLU A 286 -27.05 -32.25 -2.28
C GLU A 286 -25.71 -32.27 -1.55
N TRP A 287 -24.60 -31.96 -2.26
CA TRP A 287 -23.26 -31.94 -1.69
C TRP A 287 -23.10 -30.77 -0.74
N LEU A 288 -23.46 -29.57 -1.16
CA LEU A 288 -23.34 -28.34 -0.33
C LEU A 288 -24.27 -28.40 0.87
N THR A 289 -25.51 -28.90 0.65
CA THR A 289 -26.47 -29.16 1.72
C THR A 289 -25.92 -30.18 2.73
N GLY A 290 -25.28 -31.25 2.24
CA GLY A 290 -24.63 -32.26 3.07
C GLY A 290 -23.47 -31.69 3.88
N ILE A 291 -22.64 -30.78 3.31
CA ILE A 291 -21.57 -30.10 4.01
C ILE A 291 -22.14 -29.27 5.17
N ALA A 292 -23.13 -28.42 4.91
CA ALA A 292 -23.70 -27.56 5.94
C ALA A 292 -24.39 -28.37 7.07
N ASP A 293 -25.13 -29.40 6.73
CA ASP A 293 -25.84 -30.26 7.68
C ASP A 293 -24.82 -31.06 8.55
N ASN A 294 -23.79 -31.65 7.93
CA ASN A 294 -22.74 -32.38 8.63
C ASN A 294 -21.90 -31.46 9.53
N SER A 295 -21.58 -30.25 9.06
CA SER A 295 -20.86 -29.24 9.85
C SER A 295 -21.66 -28.86 11.10
N SER A 296 -22.96 -28.67 10.97
CA SER A 296 -23.81 -28.43 12.11
C SER A 296 -23.92 -29.64 13.06
N LYS A 297 -24.00 -30.88 12.56
CA LYS A 297 -24.06 -32.09 13.39
C LYS A 297 -22.81 -32.31 14.22
N HIS A 298 -21.64 -32.05 13.65
CA HIS A 298 -20.34 -32.23 14.29
C HIS A 298 -19.73 -30.92 14.80
N ALA A 299 -20.58 -29.91 15.09
CA ALA A 299 -20.16 -28.55 15.41
C ALA A 299 -19.12 -28.46 16.54
N ALA A 300 -19.25 -29.26 17.60
CA ALA A 300 -18.32 -29.19 18.73
C ALA A 300 -16.88 -29.60 18.33
N LEU A 301 -16.77 -30.69 17.56
CA LEU A 301 -15.49 -31.16 17.07
C LEU A 301 -14.87 -30.16 16.07
N LEU A 302 -15.69 -29.71 15.11
CA LEU A 302 -15.21 -28.76 14.08
C LEU A 302 -14.76 -27.43 14.69
N LEU A 303 -15.55 -26.87 15.61
CA LEU A 303 -15.18 -25.63 16.28
C LEU A 303 -13.94 -25.81 17.15
N ALA A 304 -13.76 -26.97 17.80
CA ALA A 304 -12.52 -27.26 18.54
C ALA A 304 -11.31 -27.31 17.62
N VAL A 305 -11.43 -27.94 16.45
CA VAL A 305 -10.35 -27.98 15.43
C VAL A 305 -10.07 -26.57 14.90
N ILE A 306 -11.09 -25.79 14.55
CA ILE A 306 -10.92 -24.41 14.08
C ILE A 306 -10.22 -23.55 15.14
N VAL A 307 -10.61 -23.63 16.40
CA VAL A 307 -9.96 -22.89 17.48
C VAL A 307 -8.51 -23.34 17.66
N ALA A 308 -8.23 -24.64 17.62
CA ALA A 308 -6.87 -25.18 17.75
C ALA A 308 -5.96 -24.73 16.58
N THR A 309 -6.44 -24.85 15.35
CA THR A 309 -5.68 -24.41 14.16
C THR A 309 -5.48 -22.90 14.15
N THR A 310 -6.45 -22.12 14.58
CA THR A 310 -6.33 -20.67 14.72
C THR A 310 -5.31 -20.30 15.79
N ALA A 311 -5.33 -20.98 16.95
CA ALA A 311 -4.34 -20.77 18.01
C ALA A 311 -2.91 -21.08 17.56
N LEU A 312 -2.72 -22.08 16.70
CA LEU A 312 -1.43 -22.40 16.10
C LEU A 312 -1.03 -21.40 15.00
N ALA A 313 -2.00 -20.83 14.30
CA ALA A 313 -1.75 -19.86 13.24
C ALA A 313 -1.35 -18.47 13.77
N VAL A 314 -1.82 -18.08 14.96
CA VAL A 314 -1.51 -16.76 15.56
C VAL A 314 -0.01 -16.50 15.70
N PRO A 315 0.81 -17.36 16.32
CA PRO A 315 2.26 -17.12 16.41
C PRO A 315 2.93 -17.01 15.04
N VAL A 316 2.49 -17.79 14.06
CA VAL A 316 3.01 -17.75 12.69
C VAL A 316 2.62 -16.43 12.00
N MET A 317 1.39 -15.97 12.19
CA MET A 317 0.98 -14.64 11.70
C MET A 317 1.80 -13.52 12.35
N MET A 318 2.12 -13.65 13.64
CA MET A 318 2.88 -12.63 14.39
C MET A 318 4.38 -12.63 14.06
N SER A 319 4.91 -13.67 13.41
CA SER A 319 6.29 -13.70 12.91
C SER A 319 6.47 -13.02 11.55
N LEU A 320 5.41 -12.46 10.97
CA LEU A 320 5.52 -11.69 9.74
C LEU A 320 6.23 -10.37 10.00
N GLU A 321 7.33 -10.19 9.31
CA GLU A 321 8.11 -8.95 9.30
C GLU A 321 7.82 -8.16 8.01
N GLY A 322 8.05 -6.84 8.07
CA GLY A 322 8.01 -6.01 6.89
C GLY A 322 9.13 -6.43 5.94
N ASP A 323 8.79 -6.66 4.70
CA ASP A 323 9.75 -7.05 3.66
C ASP A 323 9.47 -6.18 2.43
N PHE A 324 10.50 -5.50 1.94
CA PHE A 324 10.45 -4.70 0.74
C PHE A 324 11.51 -5.22 -0.23
N LYS A 325 11.06 -6.01 -1.19
CA LYS A 325 11.93 -6.51 -2.24
C LYS A 325 11.63 -5.79 -3.54
N VAL A 326 12.65 -5.41 -4.26
CA VAL A 326 12.53 -4.82 -5.60
C VAL A 326 11.84 -5.80 -6.56
N GLU A 327 12.09 -7.09 -6.38
CA GLU A 327 11.49 -8.19 -7.13
C GLU A 327 9.97 -8.28 -6.97
N ASP A 328 9.41 -7.74 -5.89
CA ASP A 328 7.95 -7.66 -5.73
C ASP A 328 7.30 -6.75 -6.77
N PHE A 329 8.05 -5.80 -7.34
CA PHE A 329 7.53 -4.77 -8.25
C PHE A 329 7.86 -5.01 -9.72
N ILE A 330 8.81 -5.89 -10.01
CA ILE A 330 9.28 -6.20 -11.35
C ILE A 330 9.33 -7.71 -11.56
N ASP A 331 9.43 -8.16 -12.82
CA ASP A 331 9.70 -9.56 -13.08
C ASP A 331 11.11 -9.92 -12.63
N GLY A 332 11.23 -10.93 -11.78
CA GLY A 332 12.52 -11.45 -11.32
C GLY A 332 13.40 -12.04 -12.44
N GLU A 333 12.81 -12.37 -13.60
CA GLU A 333 13.54 -12.81 -14.79
C GLU A 333 13.96 -11.64 -15.70
N SER A 334 13.53 -10.40 -15.41
CA SER A 334 13.94 -9.23 -16.18
C SER A 334 15.45 -8.97 -16.04
N ASP A 335 16.06 -8.40 -17.08
CA ASP A 335 17.48 -8.06 -17.06
C ASP A 335 17.83 -7.12 -15.92
N PHE A 336 16.94 -6.18 -15.60
CA PHE A 336 17.13 -5.25 -14.49
C PHE A 336 17.17 -5.99 -13.14
N ALA A 337 16.20 -6.88 -12.90
CA ALA A 337 16.15 -7.68 -11.68
C ALA A 337 17.38 -8.59 -11.54
N GLN A 338 17.76 -9.24 -12.65
CA GLN A 338 18.97 -10.08 -12.69
C GLN A 338 20.22 -9.26 -12.45
N GLY A 339 20.27 -8.01 -12.94
CA GLY A 339 21.35 -7.09 -12.68
C GLY A 339 21.46 -6.69 -11.20
N VAL A 340 20.35 -6.33 -10.59
CA VAL A 340 20.27 -6.05 -9.15
C VAL A 340 20.72 -7.25 -8.34
N LEU A 341 20.18 -8.43 -8.64
CA LEU A 341 20.57 -9.68 -7.97
C LEU A 341 22.06 -9.98 -8.14
N LEU A 342 22.63 -9.75 -9.33
CA LEU A 342 24.04 -9.96 -9.61
C LEU A 342 24.92 -8.99 -8.79
N ILE A 343 24.52 -7.72 -8.72
CA ILE A 343 25.21 -6.73 -7.89
C ILE A 343 25.17 -7.20 -6.44
N ASN A 344 24.01 -7.49 -5.91
CA ASN A 344 23.82 -7.87 -4.51
C ASN A 344 24.55 -9.18 -4.13
N THR A 345 24.61 -10.16 -5.05
CA THR A 345 25.26 -11.46 -4.76
C THR A 345 26.75 -11.51 -5.05
N ARG A 346 27.26 -10.66 -5.97
CA ARG A 346 28.67 -10.70 -6.40
C ARG A 346 29.49 -9.51 -5.92
N PHE A 347 28.82 -8.45 -5.50
CA PHE A 347 29.45 -7.19 -5.07
C PHE A 347 28.93 -6.70 -3.72
N SER A 348 28.36 -7.61 -2.94
CA SER A 348 27.60 -7.35 -1.71
C SER A 348 28.40 -6.72 -0.55
N ASP A 349 29.72 -6.61 -0.67
CA ASP A 349 30.52 -6.06 0.43
C ASP A 349 30.52 -4.52 0.49
N GLU A 350 29.97 -3.84 -0.53
CA GLU A 350 29.91 -2.38 -0.53
C GLU A 350 28.72 -1.81 0.26
N GLY A 351 27.72 -2.65 0.62
CA GLY A 351 26.50 -2.20 1.31
C GLY A 351 25.68 -1.20 0.50
N GLU A 352 24.72 -0.57 1.14
CA GLU A 352 23.94 0.51 0.51
C GLU A 352 24.22 1.85 1.17
N PRO A 353 24.41 2.92 0.36
CA PRO A 353 24.64 4.25 0.89
C PRO A 353 23.37 4.77 1.58
N ALA A 354 23.57 5.40 2.72
CA ALA A 354 22.56 6.11 3.49
C ALA A 354 23.11 7.49 3.85
N SER A 355 22.25 8.35 4.36
CA SER A 355 22.63 9.69 4.76
C SER A 355 21.99 10.07 6.08
N VAL A 356 22.59 11.01 6.79
CA VAL A 356 21.96 11.73 7.88
C VAL A 356 21.90 13.19 7.48
N VAL A 357 20.71 13.77 7.47
CA VAL A 357 20.53 15.21 7.30
C VAL A 357 20.52 15.86 8.67
N ILE A 358 21.38 16.82 8.87
CA ILE A 358 21.54 17.58 10.12
C ILE A 358 21.16 19.03 9.85
N GLU A 359 20.33 19.59 10.71
CA GLU A 359 19.91 21.00 10.67
C GLU A 359 20.40 21.71 11.92
N GLY A 360 20.94 22.91 11.72
CA GLY A 360 21.47 23.74 12.78
C GLY A 360 22.43 24.80 12.24
N ASP A 361 23.34 25.31 13.06
CA ASP A 361 24.43 26.18 12.64
C ASP A 361 25.66 25.33 12.27
N MET A 362 25.82 25.06 10.97
CA MET A 362 26.88 24.19 10.47
C MET A 362 28.27 24.85 10.48
N LEU A 363 28.35 26.16 10.73
CA LEU A 363 29.62 26.88 10.91
C LEU A 363 30.10 26.84 12.36
N ASP A 364 29.37 26.25 13.28
CA ASP A 364 29.80 26.11 14.68
C ASP A 364 30.89 25.03 14.79
N PRO A 365 32.06 25.37 15.35
CA PRO A 365 33.18 24.43 15.47
C PRO A 365 32.86 23.16 16.25
N ARG A 366 31.92 23.24 17.21
CA ARG A 366 31.43 22.08 17.96
C ARG A 366 30.76 21.03 17.08
N VAL A 367 30.19 21.44 15.94
CA VAL A 367 29.61 20.51 14.96
C VAL A 367 30.71 19.67 14.30
N PHE A 368 31.86 20.25 13.98
CA PHE A 368 33.02 19.49 13.48
C PHE A 368 33.54 18.48 14.52
N ALA A 369 33.66 18.90 15.78
CA ALA A 369 33.99 17.98 16.85
C ALA A 369 32.98 16.82 16.98
N ALA A 370 31.71 17.11 16.81
CA ALA A 370 30.65 16.08 16.82
C ALA A 370 30.75 15.14 15.62
N ILE A 371 31.15 15.61 14.43
CA ILE A 371 31.40 14.75 13.25
C ILE A 371 32.54 13.77 13.56
N GLN A 372 33.67 14.27 14.03
CA GLN A 372 34.82 13.41 14.35
C GLN A 372 34.49 12.41 15.47
N ALA A 373 33.85 12.87 16.55
CA ALA A 373 33.47 12.00 17.66
C ALA A 373 32.45 10.91 17.21
N THR A 374 31.54 11.24 16.31
CA THR A 374 30.61 10.26 15.73
C THR A 374 31.37 9.24 14.88
N ARG A 375 32.34 9.67 14.06
CA ARG A 375 33.18 8.76 13.27
C ARG A 375 33.99 7.81 14.17
N ASP A 376 34.51 8.30 15.28
CA ASP A 376 35.21 7.48 16.27
C ASP A 376 34.32 6.49 16.96
N ASN A 377 33.08 6.91 17.31
CA ASN A 377 32.07 6.03 17.88
C ASN A 377 31.70 4.89 16.91
N MET A 378 31.43 5.20 15.65
CA MET A 378 31.14 4.22 14.60
C MET A 378 32.31 3.24 14.40
N ALA A 379 33.57 3.74 14.44
CA ALA A 379 34.74 2.89 14.35
C ALA A 379 34.84 1.94 15.55
N ASN A 380 34.59 2.43 16.75
CA ASN A 380 34.55 1.61 17.96
C ASN A 380 33.43 0.58 17.94
N ALA A 381 32.22 0.98 17.50
CA ALA A 381 31.08 0.08 17.34
C ALA A 381 31.40 -1.05 16.35
N SER A 382 31.96 -0.72 15.19
CA SER A 382 32.35 -1.71 14.18
C SER A 382 33.46 -2.65 14.64
N ALA A 383 34.39 -2.18 15.47
CA ALA A 383 35.41 -3.03 16.04
C ALA A 383 34.87 -4.08 17.03
N ASN A 384 33.78 -3.73 17.73
CA ASN A 384 33.15 -4.59 18.73
C ASN A 384 32.06 -5.52 18.14
N ASP A 385 31.33 -5.04 17.13
CA ASP A 385 30.24 -5.78 16.48
C ASP A 385 30.21 -5.45 14.97
N PRO A 386 31.10 -6.11 14.19
CA PRO A 386 31.22 -5.84 12.76
C PRO A 386 29.97 -6.27 12.00
N GLY A 387 29.67 -5.58 10.89
CA GLY A 387 28.63 -5.95 9.94
C GLY A 387 27.35 -5.11 10.01
N LYS A 388 27.34 -4.03 10.81
CA LYS A 388 26.26 -3.04 10.81
C LYS A 388 26.51 -1.94 9.77
N TYR A 389 27.74 -1.44 9.72
CA TYR A 389 28.17 -0.41 8.79
C TYR A 389 29.00 -1.00 7.65
N THR A 390 28.96 -0.38 6.48
CA THR A 390 29.96 -0.63 5.46
C THR A 390 31.32 -0.16 5.94
N THR A 391 32.33 -0.86 5.51
CA THR A 391 33.72 -0.55 5.92
C THR A 391 34.58 -0.32 4.69
N THR A 392 35.51 0.64 4.81
CA THR A 392 36.60 0.83 3.86
C THR A 392 37.45 -0.45 3.78
N PRO A 393 38.29 -0.60 2.76
CA PRO A 393 39.24 -1.70 2.69
C PRO A 393 40.19 -1.81 3.90
N LEU A 394 40.30 -0.77 4.70
CA LEU A 394 41.08 -0.75 5.94
C LEU A 394 40.29 -1.21 7.17
N GLY A 395 39.00 -1.52 7.01
CA GLY A 395 38.10 -1.99 8.07
C GLY A 395 37.53 -0.88 8.96
N THR A 396 37.62 0.38 8.56
CA THR A 396 36.97 1.51 9.22
C THR A 396 35.62 1.75 8.60
N PRO A 397 34.56 2.14 9.35
CA PRO A 397 33.29 2.51 8.77
C PRO A 397 33.43 3.61 7.72
N GLU A 398 32.70 3.46 6.63
CA GLU A 398 32.56 4.52 5.65
C GLU A 398 31.62 5.59 6.23
N MET A 399 32.18 6.74 6.49
CA MET A 399 31.46 7.94 6.88
C MET A 399 32.12 9.16 6.24
N HIS A 400 31.35 9.84 5.39
CA HIS A 400 31.83 11.02 4.67
C HIS A 400 30.99 12.23 5.06
N ALA A 401 31.65 13.32 5.36
CA ALA A 401 31.00 14.58 5.70
C ALA A 401 31.83 15.76 5.19
N ILE A 402 31.34 16.96 5.39
CA ILE A 402 31.97 18.20 4.89
C ILE A 402 33.39 18.43 5.43
N ASP A 403 33.70 17.92 6.62
CA ASP A 403 35.05 18.07 7.24
C ASP A 403 36.14 17.45 6.38
N GLU A 404 35.89 16.35 5.72
CA GLU A 404 36.85 15.72 4.79
C GLU A 404 37.13 16.64 3.56
N LEU A 405 36.05 17.24 3.04
CA LEU A 405 36.18 18.15 1.90
C LEU A 405 36.95 19.42 2.28
N VAL A 406 36.74 19.96 3.47
CA VAL A 406 37.49 21.06 4.01
C VAL A 406 38.96 20.69 4.12
N TRP A 407 39.27 19.53 4.72
CA TRP A 407 40.65 19.05 4.85
C TRP A 407 41.34 18.87 3.46
N PHE A 408 40.64 18.29 2.48
CA PHE A 408 41.16 18.15 1.12
C PHE A 408 41.38 19.52 0.45
N ALA A 409 40.50 20.49 0.68
CA ALA A 409 40.64 21.84 0.14
C ALA A 409 41.83 22.55 0.75
N GLU A 410 42.03 22.49 2.06
CA GLU A 410 43.18 23.02 2.76
C GLU A 410 44.49 22.40 2.25
N ALA A 411 44.52 21.08 2.14
CA ALA A 411 45.69 20.38 1.60
C ALA A 411 45.99 20.76 0.14
N SER A 412 44.94 20.99 -0.68
CA SER A 412 45.08 21.47 -2.05
C SER A 412 45.60 22.92 -2.09
N MET A 413 45.11 23.78 -1.20
CA MET A 413 45.50 25.18 -1.07
C MET A 413 46.97 25.34 -0.69
N VAL A 414 47.48 24.44 0.18
CA VAL A 414 48.92 24.40 0.50
C VAL A 414 49.80 24.13 -0.73
N VAL A 415 49.31 23.38 -1.71
CA VAL A 415 50.01 23.07 -2.96
C VAL A 415 49.91 24.21 -3.98
N ASP A 416 48.71 24.79 -4.16
CA ASP A 416 48.43 25.91 -5.05
C ASP A 416 47.32 26.80 -4.49
N SER A 417 47.66 27.96 -3.96
CA SER A 417 46.71 28.93 -3.40
C SER A 417 46.00 29.77 -4.46
N THR A 418 46.44 29.72 -5.72
CA THR A 418 45.98 30.61 -6.79
C THR A 418 44.45 30.53 -7.02
N PRO A 419 43.82 29.36 -7.06
CA PRO A 419 42.40 29.28 -7.22
C PRO A 419 41.58 29.88 -6.06
N PHE A 420 42.10 29.72 -4.85
CA PHE A 420 41.45 30.24 -3.63
C PHE A 420 41.58 31.77 -3.55
N GLU A 421 42.74 32.35 -3.92
CA GLU A 421 42.93 33.78 -4.02
C GLU A 421 42.04 34.43 -5.09
N ALA A 422 41.82 33.72 -6.20
CA ALA A 422 40.91 34.16 -7.26
C ALA A 422 39.44 34.17 -6.82
N ALA A 423 39.07 33.31 -5.85
CA ALA A 423 37.73 33.24 -5.24
C ALA A 423 37.54 34.20 -4.05
N GLY A 424 38.53 35.08 -3.80
CA GLY A 424 38.43 36.12 -2.79
C GLY A 424 39.13 35.84 -1.47
N TRP A 425 39.98 34.78 -1.40
CA TRP A 425 40.74 34.50 -0.20
C TRP A 425 41.94 35.47 -0.06
N GLY A 426 42.08 36.10 1.11
CA GLY A 426 43.21 36.95 1.41
C GLY A 426 44.39 36.18 2.01
N ALA A 427 45.56 36.30 1.49
CA ALA A 427 46.76 35.49 1.77
C ALA A 427 47.25 35.42 3.24
N SER A 428 46.56 35.94 4.22
CA SER A 428 47.03 36.03 5.60
C SER A 428 46.48 34.94 6.55
N ASP A 429 45.39 34.18 6.18
CA ASP A 429 44.72 33.30 7.11
C ASP A 429 44.33 31.97 6.42
N LEU A 430 45.35 31.12 6.20
CA LEU A 430 45.23 29.89 5.42
C LEU A 430 44.92 28.63 6.24
N ASP A 431 44.55 28.78 7.50
CA ASP A 431 44.38 27.63 8.39
C ASP A 431 43.07 27.76 9.14
N CYS A 432 42.11 26.83 8.86
CA CYS A 432 40.89 26.75 9.60
C CYS A 432 41.02 25.92 10.89
N ASP A 433 42.26 25.61 11.28
CA ASP A 433 42.62 24.94 12.54
C ASP A 433 43.88 25.62 13.06
N THR A 434 43.72 26.83 13.61
CA THR A 434 44.83 27.72 13.97
C THR A 434 45.72 27.16 15.08
N ASP A 435 45.25 26.23 15.91
CA ASP A 435 46.06 25.58 16.93
C ASP A 435 46.56 24.19 16.52
N SER A 436 46.24 23.74 15.30
CA SER A 436 46.64 22.46 14.72
C SER A 436 46.27 21.25 15.56
N ASN A 437 45.11 21.29 16.23
CA ASN A 437 44.60 20.17 17.00
C ASN A 437 43.66 19.24 16.19
N GLY A 438 43.41 19.56 14.95
CA GLY A 438 42.54 18.83 14.03
C GLY A 438 41.08 19.28 14.08
N LEU A 439 40.78 20.38 14.81
CA LEU A 439 39.43 20.90 14.95
C LEU A 439 39.42 22.42 14.82
N PRO A 440 38.48 22.99 14.02
CA PRO A 440 38.35 24.45 13.96
C PRO A 440 37.87 25.01 15.31
N GLU A 441 38.29 26.24 15.59
CA GLU A 441 37.87 27.03 16.73
C GLU A 441 36.87 28.13 16.35
N GLU A 442 36.31 28.83 17.34
CA GLU A 442 35.36 29.92 17.11
C GLU A 442 35.94 31.05 16.25
N THR A 443 37.26 31.24 16.33
CA THR A 443 38.01 32.22 15.52
C THR A 443 38.11 31.82 14.04
N ASP A 444 37.85 30.57 13.73
CA ASP A 444 38.02 29.98 12.38
C ASP A 444 36.73 29.98 11.57
N ARG A 445 35.63 30.51 12.15
CA ARG A 445 34.32 30.52 11.50
C ARG A 445 34.32 31.18 10.12
N ASP A 446 35.06 32.25 9.93
CA ASP A 446 35.14 32.92 8.62
C ASP A 446 35.94 32.09 7.61
N CYS A 447 36.97 31.37 8.09
CA CYS A 447 37.67 30.39 7.27
C CYS A 447 36.75 29.26 6.84
N LEU A 448 35.98 28.68 7.74
CA LEU A 448 35.00 27.65 7.40
C LEU A 448 33.96 28.15 6.40
N ARG A 449 33.46 29.36 6.58
CA ARG A 449 32.49 29.97 5.64
C ARG A 449 33.09 30.07 4.23
N PHE A 450 34.34 30.51 4.14
CA PHE A 450 35.04 30.57 2.85
C PHE A 450 35.22 29.17 2.24
N MET A 451 35.72 28.21 3.03
CA MET A 451 35.97 26.84 2.55
C MET A 451 34.68 26.14 2.07
N PHE A 452 33.58 26.29 2.80
CA PHE A 452 32.27 25.76 2.37
C PHE A 452 31.83 26.38 1.04
N GLY A 453 31.89 27.71 0.92
CA GLY A 453 31.58 28.42 -0.30
C GLY A 453 32.46 28.04 -1.48
N PHE A 454 33.75 27.88 -1.23
CA PHE A 454 34.72 27.50 -2.26
C PHE A 454 34.49 26.10 -2.78
N VAL A 455 34.37 25.13 -1.86
CA VAL A 455 34.15 23.72 -2.21
C VAL A 455 32.79 23.54 -2.89
N PHE A 456 31.76 24.27 -2.46
CA PHE A 456 30.46 24.25 -3.07
C PHE A 456 30.45 24.83 -4.50
N THR A 457 31.15 25.95 -4.71
CA THR A 457 31.13 26.66 -6.00
C THR A 457 32.08 26.04 -7.03
N TYR A 458 33.32 25.70 -6.60
CA TYR A 458 34.38 25.26 -7.50
C TYR A 458 34.78 23.80 -7.36
N GLY A 459 34.35 23.14 -6.29
CA GLY A 459 34.92 21.84 -5.91
C GLY A 459 36.35 22.00 -5.39
N ILE A 460 37.12 20.93 -5.44
CA ILE A 460 38.51 20.92 -4.98
C ILE A 460 39.43 20.71 -6.18
N PRO A 461 40.31 21.65 -6.50
CA PRO A 461 41.30 21.49 -7.57
C PRO A 461 42.33 20.42 -7.23
N ALA A 462 42.91 19.78 -8.26
CA ALA A 462 43.95 18.79 -8.06
C ALA A 462 45.18 19.43 -7.38
N GLY A 463 45.64 18.82 -6.29
CA GLY A 463 46.82 19.29 -5.55
C GLY A 463 47.69 18.10 -5.12
N GLY A 464 48.86 17.97 -5.74
CA GLY A 464 49.79 16.90 -5.38
C GLY A 464 49.21 15.49 -5.59
N ILE A 465 48.89 14.80 -4.50
CA ILE A 465 48.24 13.48 -4.51
C ILE A 465 46.71 13.57 -4.47
N ILE A 466 46.17 14.79 -4.27
CA ILE A 466 44.72 15.01 -4.16
C ILE A 466 44.12 15.05 -5.56
N PRO A 467 43.13 14.19 -5.86
CA PRO A 467 42.43 14.23 -7.13
C PRO A 467 41.51 15.45 -7.19
N THR A 468 41.10 15.88 -8.37
CA THR A 468 40.07 16.90 -8.53
C THR A 468 38.75 16.34 -8.01
N ILE A 469 38.08 17.06 -7.10
CA ILE A 469 36.75 16.76 -6.62
C ILE A 469 35.78 17.81 -7.20
N PRO A 470 34.81 17.43 -8.03
CA PRO A 470 33.89 18.39 -8.64
C PRO A 470 32.95 19.01 -7.62
N ALA A 471 32.52 20.24 -7.85
CA ALA A 471 31.55 20.97 -7.01
C ALA A 471 30.24 20.21 -6.78
N SER A 472 29.80 19.39 -7.76
CA SER A 472 28.60 18.55 -7.62
C SER A 472 28.66 17.53 -6.48
N ILE A 473 29.87 17.14 -6.05
CA ILE A 473 30.06 16.27 -4.89
C ILE A 473 29.90 17.08 -3.60
N ALA A 474 30.47 18.30 -3.54
CA ALA A 474 30.34 19.14 -2.36
C ALA A 474 28.89 19.54 -2.06
N GLY A 475 28.10 19.79 -3.11
CA GLY A 475 26.65 20.05 -2.99
C GLY A 475 25.84 18.90 -2.41
N LEU A 476 26.41 17.69 -2.28
CA LEU A 476 25.76 16.58 -1.56
C LEU A 476 25.87 16.73 -0.03
N TYR A 477 26.88 17.46 0.45
CA TYR A 477 27.18 17.55 1.87
C TYR A 477 26.74 18.84 2.52
N ILE A 478 26.83 19.96 1.80
CA ILE A 478 26.51 21.29 2.33
C ILE A 478 25.76 22.12 1.30
N LEU A 479 24.83 22.94 1.77
CA LEU A 479 24.03 23.83 0.93
C LEU A 479 23.99 25.23 1.56
N PRO A 480 24.44 26.29 0.87
CA PRO A 480 24.26 27.67 1.32
C PRO A 480 22.78 28.08 1.18
N GLU A 481 22.31 28.96 2.07
CA GLU A 481 20.96 29.50 2.03
C GLU A 481 20.76 30.63 1.00
N CYS A 482 21.83 31.01 0.28
CA CYS A 482 21.80 32.06 -0.75
C CYS A 482 22.64 31.66 -1.98
N GLU A 483 22.47 32.38 -3.05
CA GLU A 483 23.35 32.32 -4.23
C GLU A 483 24.66 33.00 -3.92
N LEU A 484 25.80 32.28 -4.07
CA LEU A 484 27.12 32.75 -3.70
C LEU A 484 27.73 33.61 -4.81
N ASP A 485 28.44 34.69 -4.44
CA ASP A 485 29.26 35.46 -5.38
C ASP A 485 30.48 34.63 -5.84
N PRO A 486 30.63 34.30 -7.11
CA PRO A 486 31.74 33.49 -7.60
C PRO A 486 33.12 34.11 -7.37
N LEU A 487 33.21 35.42 -7.21
CA LEU A 487 34.50 36.16 -6.98
C LEU A 487 34.80 36.37 -5.50
N ALA A 488 33.83 36.09 -4.64
CA ALA A 488 33.93 36.26 -3.20
C ALA A 488 33.01 35.22 -2.52
N VAL A 489 33.36 33.96 -2.60
CA VAL A 489 32.52 32.82 -2.19
C VAL A 489 32.09 32.79 -0.72
N HIS A 490 32.68 33.66 0.10
CA HIS A 490 32.28 33.90 1.48
C HIS A 490 31.12 34.90 1.60
N LEU A 491 30.63 35.43 0.47
CA LEU A 491 29.50 36.36 0.40
C LEU A 491 28.42 35.84 -0.57
N CYS A 492 27.19 36.21 -0.29
CA CYS A 492 26.08 36.06 -1.20
C CYS A 492 26.13 37.14 -2.30
N ASP A 493 25.43 36.97 -3.41
CA ASP A 493 25.31 37.96 -4.50
C ASP A 493 24.82 39.32 -4.01
N ASP A 494 24.05 39.36 -2.93
CA ASP A 494 23.56 40.61 -2.30
C ASP A 494 24.58 41.22 -1.30
N GLY A 495 25.73 40.61 -1.11
CA GLY A 495 26.79 41.02 -0.18
C GLY A 495 26.54 40.62 1.28
N ALA A 496 25.56 39.81 1.57
CA ALA A 496 25.34 39.22 2.90
C ALA A 496 26.30 38.04 3.13
N GLU A 497 26.52 37.69 4.38
CA GLU A 497 27.24 36.46 4.71
C GLU A 497 26.33 35.25 4.55
N PRO A 498 26.75 34.17 3.84
CA PRO A 498 25.97 32.99 3.68
C PRO A 498 25.82 32.22 5.01
N GLU A 499 24.61 31.77 5.27
CA GLU A 499 24.34 30.83 6.35
C GLU A 499 24.32 29.42 5.79
N TYR A 500 24.77 28.45 6.59
CA TYR A 500 24.75 27.04 6.27
C TYR A 500 23.96 26.33 7.36
N LEU A 501 22.68 26.17 7.11
CA LEU A 501 21.74 25.63 8.11
C LEU A 501 21.58 24.11 8.02
N ARG A 502 22.06 23.50 6.95
CA ARG A 502 21.93 22.04 6.73
C ARG A 502 23.19 21.46 6.18
N MET A 503 23.51 20.28 6.69
CA MET A 503 24.52 19.43 6.10
C MET A 503 24.03 17.97 6.00
N THR A 504 24.72 17.19 5.19
CA THR A 504 24.49 15.77 5.05
C THR A 504 25.76 15.01 5.41
N MET A 505 25.62 13.98 6.25
CA MET A 505 26.67 12.97 6.44
C MET A 505 26.27 11.75 5.64
N ALA A 506 27.16 11.26 4.78
CA ALA A 506 26.99 9.98 4.10
C ALA A 506 27.59 8.85 4.93
N TRP A 507 26.91 7.71 4.96
CA TRP A 507 27.36 6.49 5.61
C TRP A 507 26.80 5.28 4.85
N GLY A 508 27.24 4.09 5.18
CA GLY A 508 26.78 2.91 4.50
C GLY A 508 26.23 1.86 5.47
N ILE A 509 25.18 1.16 5.05
CA ILE A 509 24.58 0.05 5.80
C ILE A 509 24.97 -1.27 5.15
N SER A 510 25.68 -2.13 5.90
CA SER A 510 25.93 -3.50 5.47
C SER A 510 24.63 -4.32 5.46
N ASN A 511 24.47 -5.18 4.45
CA ASN A 511 23.32 -6.06 4.34
C ASN A 511 21.96 -5.32 4.43
N ALA A 512 21.85 -4.19 3.76
CA ALA A 512 20.66 -3.32 3.77
C ALA A 512 19.38 -3.99 3.22
N GLU A 513 19.49 -5.17 2.63
CA GLU A 513 18.36 -5.99 2.20
C GLU A 513 17.59 -6.61 3.38
N GLN A 514 18.28 -6.81 4.51
CA GLN A 514 17.67 -7.45 5.68
C GLN A 514 17.11 -6.39 6.63
N PHE A 515 15.80 -6.31 6.73
CA PHE A 515 15.07 -5.37 7.58
C PHE A 515 15.60 -5.31 9.02
N SER A 516 15.85 -6.45 9.64
CA SER A 516 16.35 -6.53 11.02
C SER A 516 17.77 -5.97 11.17
N LEU A 517 18.62 -6.06 10.14
CA LEU A 517 19.97 -5.53 10.18
C LEU A 517 19.98 -4.01 9.99
N VAL A 518 19.07 -3.48 9.15
CA VAL A 518 18.86 -2.03 9.03
C VAL A 518 18.38 -1.43 10.34
N GLU A 519 17.45 -2.11 11.04
CA GLU A 519 16.99 -1.69 12.37
C GLU A 519 18.14 -1.62 13.37
N LEU A 520 19.00 -2.64 13.40
CA LEU A 520 20.16 -2.68 14.28
C LEU A 520 21.19 -1.59 13.93
N ALA A 521 21.43 -1.35 12.63
CA ALA A 521 22.32 -0.29 12.18
C ALA A 521 21.81 1.10 12.56
N LEU A 522 20.51 1.36 12.40
CA LEU A 522 19.89 2.62 12.83
C LEU A 522 19.88 2.80 14.34
N ALA A 523 19.67 1.74 15.10
CA ALA A 523 19.76 1.79 16.55
C ALA A 523 21.18 2.09 17.04
N GLU A 524 22.19 1.53 16.39
CA GLU A 524 23.60 1.83 16.67
C GLU A 524 23.94 3.25 16.28
N LEU A 525 23.59 3.69 15.07
CA LEU A 525 23.81 5.05 14.61
C LEU A 525 23.25 6.10 15.58
N LYS A 526 22.07 5.83 16.13
CA LYS A 526 21.47 6.73 17.14
C LYS A 526 22.33 6.83 18.40
N MET A 527 23.02 5.77 18.79
CA MET A 527 23.98 5.80 19.91
C MET A 527 25.28 6.49 19.53
N ASP A 528 25.79 6.21 18.34
CA ASP A 528 27.03 6.80 17.84
C ASP A 528 26.91 8.30 17.59
N MET A 529 25.70 8.80 17.29
CA MET A 529 25.38 10.21 17.14
C MET A 529 25.13 10.94 18.47
N GLN A 530 25.47 10.36 19.61
CA GLN A 530 25.36 11.04 20.90
C GLN A 530 26.06 12.42 20.94
N PRO A 531 27.22 12.63 20.29
CA PRO A 531 27.86 13.96 20.23
C PRO A 531 26.95 15.04 19.62
N PHE A 532 26.16 14.72 18.61
CA PHE A 532 25.16 15.64 18.05
C PHE A 532 23.96 15.84 18.98
N GLN A 533 23.57 14.81 19.69
CA GLN A 533 22.50 14.91 20.69
C GLN A 533 22.87 15.86 21.83
N ASP A 534 24.13 15.87 22.23
CA ASP A 534 24.66 16.75 23.28
C ASP A 534 24.67 18.22 22.87
N LEU A 535 24.69 18.50 21.55
CA LEU A 535 24.57 19.83 20.96
C LEU A 535 23.13 20.26 20.65
N ALA A 536 22.13 19.47 21.01
CA ALA A 536 20.73 19.72 20.73
C ALA A 536 19.93 19.92 22.02
N ALA A 537 19.00 20.85 22.01
CA ALA A 537 18.09 21.11 23.14
C ALA A 537 17.02 20.01 23.34
N GLN A 538 16.77 19.21 22.29
CA GLN A 538 15.74 18.16 22.24
C GLN A 538 16.31 16.89 21.60
N ASP A 539 15.54 15.80 21.63
CA ASP A 539 15.92 14.57 20.93
C ASP A 539 16.05 14.87 19.43
N ILE A 540 17.25 14.71 18.89
CA ILE A 540 17.59 14.99 17.48
C ILE A 540 16.84 14.09 16.49
N SER A 541 16.38 12.91 16.90
CA SER A 541 15.61 11.98 16.08
C SER A 541 14.15 12.42 15.86
N VAL A 542 13.71 13.39 16.62
CA VAL A 542 12.38 14.02 16.50
C VAL A 542 12.59 15.39 15.89
N ARG A 543 12.03 15.62 14.69
CA ARG A 543 12.05 16.95 14.09
C ARG A 543 11.38 17.93 15.04
N ALA A 544 12.18 18.74 15.70
CA ALA A 544 11.67 19.82 16.52
C ALA A 544 10.89 20.78 15.61
N GLY A 545 9.65 21.06 15.92
CA GLY A 545 8.89 22.09 15.21
C GLY A 545 9.62 23.43 15.37
N ILE A 546 9.98 24.06 14.26
CA ILE A 546 10.46 25.46 14.17
C ILE A 546 11.36 25.89 15.36
N GLY A 547 12.41 25.13 15.63
CA GLY A 547 13.46 25.53 16.57
C GLY A 547 14.56 26.27 15.79
N VAL A 548 14.91 27.45 16.19
CA VAL A 548 16.09 28.13 15.66
C VAL A 548 17.28 27.63 16.47
N ALA A 549 18.39 27.29 15.80
CA ALA A 549 19.65 27.00 16.49
C ALA A 549 20.03 28.18 17.38
N SER A 550 20.59 27.92 18.55
CA SER A 550 21.00 28.91 19.51
C SER A 550 22.48 28.74 19.82
N GLU A 551 23.13 29.80 20.35
CA GLU A 551 24.53 29.72 20.79
C GLU A 551 24.79 28.57 21.78
N GLU A 552 23.82 28.19 22.58
CA GLU A 552 23.93 27.07 23.52
C GLU A 552 23.76 25.72 22.82
N PHE A 553 22.81 25.64 21.85
CA PHE A 553 22.44 24.43 21.12
C PHE A 553 22.47 24.66 19.61
N PRO A 554 23.63 24.44 18.95
CA PRO A 554 23.81 24.71 17.52
C PRO A 554 23.05 23.70 16.62
N VAL A 555 22.69 22.51 17.12
CA VAL A 555 21.97 21.48 16.38
C VAL A 555 20.48 21.50 16.75
N THR A 556 19.61 21.50 15.76
CA THR A 556 18.16 21.43 15.95
C THR A 556 17.64 20.02 15.81
N TRP A 557 18.06 19.29 14.76
CA TRP A 557 17.70 17.89 14.54
C TRP A 557 18.70 17.19 13.63
N ALA A 558 18.71 15.86 13.65
CA ALA A 558 19.44 15.00 12.74
C ALA A 558 18.57 13.79 12.41
N ILE A 559 18.28 13.56 11.12
CA ILE A 559 17.40 12.51 10.67
C ILE A 559 18.12 11.60 9.68
N PRO A 560 18.25 10.29 9.98
CA PRO A 560 18.72 9.31 9.02
C PRO A 560 17.78 9.25 7.82
N THR A 561 18.31 9.14 6.62
CA THR A 561 17.61 9.07 5.34
C THR A 561 18.41 8.24 4.34
N GLY A 562 17.93 8.14 3.11
CA GLY A 562 18.48 7.29 2.07
C GLY A 562 17.62 6.05 1.83
N ASP A 563 17.82 5.38 0.70
CA ASP A 563 16.96 4.30 0.25
C ASP A 563 16.78 3.17 1.29
N PRO A 564 17.82 2.64 1.93
CA PRO A 564 17.64 1.58 2.92
C PRO A 564 16.83 2.03 4.14
N VAL A 565 17.05 3.28 4.57
CA VAL A 565 16.31 3.85 5.71
C VAL A 565 14.85 4.08 5.36
N ILE A 566 14.58 4.61 4.17
CA ILE A 566 13.21 4.84 3.67
C ILE A 566 12.46 3.52 3.56
N ARG A 567 13.10 2.48 3.00
CA ARG A 567 12.52 1.13 2.92
C ARG A 567 12.21 0.57 4.31
N TYR A 568 13.14 0.70 5.25
CA TYR A 568 12.94 0.28 6.64
C TYR A 568 11.76 0.99 7.29
N VAL A 569 11.71 2.32 7.20
CA VAL A 569 10.62 3.12 7.78
C VAL A 569 9.28 2.78 7.13
N ALA A 570 9.27 2.59 5.81
CA ALA A 570 8.08 2.17 5.08
C ALA A 570 7.60 0.79 5.55
N ALA A 571 8.50 -0.19 5.65
CA ALA A 571 8.18 -1.55 6.09
C ALA A 571 7.69 -1.58 7.55
N SER A 572 8.35 -0.85 8.46
CA SER A 572 7.92 -0.75 9.86
C SER A 572 6.55 -0.05 9.99
N SER A 573 6.32 0.98 9.18
CA SER A 573 5.00 1.64 9.10
C SER A 573 3.93 0.69 8.59
N MET A 574 4.25 -0.18 7.62
CA MET A 574 3.31 -1.20 7.11
C MET A 574 2.89 -2.19 8.19
N GLN A 575 3.82 -2.64 9.03
CA GLN A 575 3.52 -3.55 10.14
C GLN A 575 2.55 -2.93 11.15
N ASN A 576 2.83 -1.69 11.57
CA ASN A 576 1.94 -0.95 12.45
C ASN A 576 0.59 -0.67 11.79
N GLN A 577 0.61 -0.32 10.52
CA GLN A 577 -0.58 -0.05 9.73
C GLN A 577 -1.47 -1.28 9.56
N LEU A 578 -0.89 -2.46 9.35
CA LEU A 578 -1.65 -3.71 9.24
C LEU A 578 -2.49 -3.94 10.50
N GLN A 579 -1.88 -3.81 11.67
CA GLN A 579 -2.57 -4.01 12.95
C GLN A 579 -3.72 -3.00 13.11
N SER A 580 -3.44 -1.73 12.85
CA SER A 580 -4.42 -0.64 12.98
C SER A 580 -5.56 -0.78 11.98
N SER A 581 -5.26 -1.04 10.71
CA SER A 581 -6.25 -1.21 9.64
C SER A 581 -7.14 -2.43 9.86
N LEU A 582 -6.56 -3.56 10.28
CA LEU A 582 -7.33 -4.76 10.60
C LEU A 582 -8.31 -4.50 11.73
N PHE A 583 -7.84 -3.89 12.82
CA PHE A 583 -8.69 -3.61 13.96
C PHE A 583 -9.82 -2.64 13.59
N LEU A 584 -9.50 -1.51 12.96
CA LEU A 584 -10.49 -0.52 12.54
C LEU A 584 -11.44 -1.10 11.48
N GLY A 585 -10.94 -1.92 10.57
CA GLY A 585 -11.75 -2.60 9.58
C GLY A 585 -12.76 -3.56 10.21
N VAL A 586 -12.32 -4.40 11.15
CA VAL A 586 -13.21 -5.28 11.92
C VAL A 586 -14.25 -4.45 12.70
N LEU A 587 -13.81 -3.37 13.33
CA LEU A 587 -14.69 -2.47 14.07
C LEU A 587 -15.74 -1.82 13.16
N PHE A 588 -15.35 -1.28 12.01
CA PHE A 588 -16.26 -0.65 11.06
C PHE A 588 -17.24 -1.65 10.46
N CYS A 589 -16.77 -2.85 10.11
CA CYS A 589 -17.64 -3.95 9.68
C CYS A 589 -18.64 -4.33 10.78
N LEU A 590 -18.18 -4.48 12.03
CA LEU A 590 -19.04 -4.79 13.17
C LEU A 590 -20.13 -3.73 13.38
N ILE A 591 -19.76 -2.45 13.30
CA ILE A 591 -20.69 -1.32 13.43
C ILE A 591 -21.73 -1.34 12.31
N THR A 592 -21.27 -1.55 11.08
CA THR A 592 -22.15 -1.62 9.88
C THR A 592 -23.12 -2.80 9.98
N LEU A 593 -22.62 -3.97 10.39
CA LEU A 593 -23.46 -5.14 10.62
C LEU A 593 -24.44 -4.93 11.77
N TRP A 594 -23.98 -4.31 12.85
CA TRP A 594 -24.86 -4.01 13.98
C TRP A 594 -26.01 -3.12 13.57
N TRP A 595 -25.74 -2.08 12.79
CA TRP A 595 -26.74 -1.23 12.19
C TRP A 595 -27.65 -2.01 11.21
N GLY A 596 -27.07 -2.82 10.31
CA GLY A 596 -27.79 -3.54 9.26
C GLY A 596 -28.68 -4.68 9.77
N PHE A 597 -28.29 -5.38 10.84
CA PHE A 597 -29.10 -6.45 11.44
C PHE A 597 -30.25 -5.96 12.30
N ARG A 598 -30.34 -4.66 12.54
CA ARG A 598 -31.54 -4.11 13.13
C ARG A 598 -32.68 -4.25 12.15
N ARG A 599 -33.85 -4.65 12.67
CA ARG A 599 -35.04 -4.76 11.86
C ARG A 599 -35.51 -3.38 11.41
N ILE A 600 -35.56 -3.19 10.10
CA ILE A 600 -36.19 -2.03 9.49
C ILE A 600 -37.70 -2.07 9.71
N ASP A 601 -38.26 -3.26 9.91
CA ASP A 601 -39.71 -3.52 10.05
C ASP A 601 -40.30 -3.24 11.44
N SER A 602 -39.52 -3.25 12.48
CA SER A 602 -39.96 -2.80 13.79
C SER A 602 -39.69 -1.32 13.91
N GLY A 603 -40.69 -0.47 13.90
CA GLY A 603 -40.54 0.99 14.12
C GLY A 603 -39.52 1.29 15.22
N PHE A 604 -39.20 2.56 15.47
CA PHE A 604 -38.23 2.93 16.51
C PHE A 604 -38.46 2.07 17.75
N ALA A 605 -37.52 1.15 18.00
CA ALA A 605 -37.57 0.34 19.21
C ALA A 605 -37.41 1.25 20.42
N ASP A 606 -38.20 1.04 21.45
CA ASP A 606 -38.05 1.73 22.70
C ASP A 606 -36.62 1.54 23.23
N TYR A 607 -36.04 2.59 23.77
CA TYR A 607 -34.70 2.57 24.37
C TYR A 607 -34.67 1.54 25.50
N SER A 608 -33.82 0.52 25.32
CA SER A 608 -33.76 -0.59 26.29
C SER A 608 -32.50 -0.48 27.16
N THR A 609 -32.69 -0.23 28.44
CA THR A 609 -31.60 -0.26 29.44
C THR A 609 -30.98 -1.64 29.59
N LYS A 610 -31.73 -2.72 29.34
CA LYS A 610 -31.22 -4.10 29.36
C LYS A 610 -30.27 -4.36 28.20
N ASP A 611 -30.56 -3.87 27.02
CA ASP A 611 -29.71 -4.00 25.84
C ASP A 611 -28.42 -3.19 26.00
N LEU A 612 -28.51 -1.99 26.59
CA LEU A 612 -27.34 -1.18 26.93
C LEU A 612 -26.43 -1.91 27.95
N LEU A 613 -27.02 -2.48 29.00
CA LEU A 613 -26.23 -3.19 30.02
C LEU A 613 -25.55 -4.45 29.45
N LEU A 614 -26.22 -5.20 28.57
CA LEU A 614 -25.68 -6.39 27.92
C LEU A 614 -24.55 -6.06 26.93
N SER A 615 -24.60 -4.90 26.27
CA SER A 615 -23.58 -4.45 25.32
C SER A 615 -22.46 -3.67 25.98
N SER A 616 -22.59 -3.24 27.25
CA SER A 616 -21.63 -2.39 27.93
C SER A 616 -20.19 -2.91 27.95
N PRO A 617 -19.89 -4.22 28.15
CA PRO A 617 -18.51 -4.68 28.13
C PRO A 617 -17.84 -4.48 26.78
N VAL A 618 -18.59 -4.71 25.68
CA VAL A 618 -18.09 -4.53 24.32
C VAL A 618 -17.88 -3.04 24.03
N ILE A 619 -18.81 -2.19 24.42
CA ILE A 619 -18.72 -0.74 24.24
C ILE A 619 -17.49 -0.19 24.96
N ILE A 620 -17.27 -0.61 26.21
CA ILE A 620 -16.13 -0.18 27.03
C ILE A 620 -14.82 -0.64 26.38
N ALA A 621 -14.72 -1.90 25.97
CA ALA A 621 -13.51 -2.45 25.35
C ALA A 621 -13.16 -1.72 24.06
N LEU A 622 -14.13 -1.51 23.17
CA LEU A 622 -13.92 -0.81 21.90
C LEU A 622 -13.56 0.67 22.10
N THR A 623 -14.26 1.35 23.01
CA THR A 623 -13.98 2.76 23.31
C THR A 623 -12.61 2.94 23.95
N ALA A 624 -12.22 2.05 24.86
CA ALA A 624 -10.91 2.07 25.51
C ALA A 624 -9.79 1.83 24.48
N TYR A 625 -9.95 0.84 23.60
CA TYR A 625 -8.97 0.58 22.55
C TYR A 625 -8.76 1.80 21.66
N VAL A 626 -9.85 2.41 21.16
CA VAL A 626 -9.76 3.60 20.31
C VAL A 626 -9.17 4.79 21.06
N TYR A 627 -9.42 4.91 22.37
CA TYR A 627 -8.79 5.92 23.20
C TYR A 627 -7.26 5.81 23.19
N PHE A 628 -6.74 4.59 23.33
CA PHE A 628 -5.30 4.35 23.38
C PHE A 628 -4.62 4.38 22.01
N THR A 629 -5.35 4.10 20.92
CA THR A 629 -4.77 3.99 19.57
C THR A 629 -4.97 5.23 18.71
N VAL A 630 -6.12 5.89 18.79
CA VAL A 630 -6.50 6.97 17.88
C VAL A 630 -6.63 8.33 18.59
N GLY A 631 -6.93 8.32 19.88
CA GLY A 631 -7.03 9.52 20.69
C GLY A 631 -8.40 9.76 21.34
N SER A 632 -8.42 10.68 22.32
CA SER A 632 -9.55 10.90 23.20
C SER A 632 -10.81 11.44 22.51
N GLY A 633 -10.66 12.33 21.52
CA GLY A 633 -11.81 12.94 20.83
C GLY A 633 -12.62 11.93 20.04
N PHE A 634 -11.94 11.09 19.23
CA PHE A 634 -12.59 10.06 18.42
C PHE A 634 -13.19 8.94 19.30
N ALA A 635 -12.49 8.55 20.38
CA ALA A 635 -13.00 7.58 21.35
C ALA A 635 -14.29 8.05 22.02
N ALA A 636 -14.38 9.34 22.38
CA ALA A 636 -15.58 9.90 22.97
C ALA A 636 -16.77 9.88 22.00
N LEU A 637 -16.57 10.30 20.74
CA LEU A 637 -17.61 10.25 19.71
C LEU A 637 -18.07 8.81 19.45
N LEU A 638 -17.14 7.87 19.31
CA LEU A 638 -17.45 6.46 19.14
C LEU A 638 -18.20 5.91 20.36
N GLY A 639 -17.76 6.21 21.57
CA GLY A 639 -18.43 5.77 22.80
C GLY A 639 -19.87 6.25 22.87
N VAL A 640 -20.12 7.54 22.61
CA VAL A 640 -21.48 8.10 22.56
C VAL A 640 -22.31 7.39 21.48
N TRP A 641 -21.75 7.20 20.28
CA TRP A 641 -22.46 6.54 19.19
C TRP A 641 -22.79 5.08 19.50
N LEU A 642 -21.85 4.34 20.12
CA LEU A 642 -22.07 2.95 20.55
C LEU A 642 -23.13 2.85 21.66
N VAL A 643 -23.13 3.76 22.64
CA VAL A 643 -24.14 3.82 23.71
C VAL A 643 -25.53 4.08 23.14
N VAL A 644 -25.65 5.09 22.27
CA VAL A 644 -26.91 5.39 21.58
C VAL A 644 -27.33 4.20 20.71
N GLY A 645 -26.39 3.60 19.96
CA GLY A 645 -26.63 2.42 19.14
C GLY A 645 -27.13 1.24 19.97
N ALA A 646 -26.51 0.92 21.10
CA ALA A 646 -26.95 -0.18 21.96
C ALA A 646 -28.39 0.01 22.48
N GLY A 647 -28.74 1.22 22.83
CA GLY A 647 -30.10 1.54 23.27
C GLY A 647 -31.12 1.48 22.12
N LEU A 648 -30.80 2.08 20.98
CA LEU A 648 -31.71 2.15 19.83
C LEU A 648 -31.72 0.86 19.01
N TRP A 649 -30.57 0.19 18.84
CA TRP A 649 -30.42 -0.95 17.94
C TRP A 649 -30.46 -2.30 18.66
N GLY A 650 -30.15 -2.33 19.94
CA GLY A 650 -30.29 -3.48 20.82
C GLY A 650 -29.13 -4.48 20.78
N ALA A 651 -28.88 -5.12 21.91
CA ALA A 651 -27.80 -6.10 22.11
C ALA A 651 -27.91 -7.36 21.26
N ARG A 652 -29.12 -7.74 20.85
CA ARG A 652 -29.33 -8.92 19.98
C ARG A 652 -28.76 -8.71 18.59
N SER A 653 -28.88 -7.50 18.04
CA SER A 653 -28.30 -7.15 16.75
C SER A 653 -26.77 -7.12 16.84
N LEU A 654 -26.20 -6.59 17.92
CA LEU A 654 -24.77 -6.62 18.18
C LEU A 654 -24.23 -8.05 18.30
N SER A 655 -24.93 -8.91 19.04
CA SER A 655 -24.55 -10.33 19.16
C SER A 655 -24.57 -11.04 17.80
N THR A 656 -25.53 -10.74 16.92
CA THR A 656 -25.57 -11.28 15.56
C THR A 656 -24.43 -10.75 14.73
N ALA A 657 -24.13 -9.45 14.81
CA ALA A 657 -23.02 -8.83 14.10
C ALA A 657 -21.67 -9.44 14.51
N MET A 658 -21.41 -9.57 15.82
CA MET A 658 -20.21 -10.23 16.33
C MET A 658 -20.09 -11.66 15.84
N PHE A 659 -21.19 -12.39 15.85
CA PHE A 659 -21.24 -13.76 15.40
C PHE A 659 -20.93 -13.90 13.89
N THR A 660 -21.36 -12.94 13.09
CA THR A 660 -21.06 -12.87 11.66
C THR A 660 -19.60 -12.48 11.39
N THR A 661 -18.99 -11.70 12.27
CA THR A 661 -17.61 -11.22 12.12
C THR A 661 -16.57 -12.28 12.53
N ILE A 662 -16.84 -13.16 13.50
CA ILE A 662 -15.89 -14.16 14.00
C ILE A 662 -15.30 -15.03 12.88
N PRO A 663 -16.08 -15.61 11.95
CA PRO A 663 -15.53 -16.48 10.91
C PRO A 663 -14.51 -15.76 10.03
N ILE A 664 -14.70 -14.47 9.76
CA ILE A 664 -13.75 -13.72 8.92
C ILE A 664 -12.47 -13.38 9.65
N VAL A 665 -12.52 -13.12 10.96
CA VAL A 665 -11.31 -12.95 11.77
C VAL A 665 -10.45 -14.24 11.72
N VAL A 666 -11.08 -15.40 11.77
CA VAL A 666 -10.38 -16.69 11.61
C VAL A 666 -9.75 -16.80 10.22
N VAL A 667 -10.47 -16.42 9.17
CA VAL A 667 -9.96 -16.41 7.78
C VAL A 667 -8.72 -15.52 7.67
N ILE A 668 -8.76 -14.33 8.26
CA ILE A 668 -7.62 -13.40 8.22
C ILE A 668 -6.40 -13.99 8.92
N ILE A 669 -6.56 -14.54 10.11
CA ILE A 669 -5.47 -15.18 10.84
C ILE A 669 -4.86 -16.32 10.02
N TRP A 670 -5.68 -17.16 9.42
CA TRP A 670 -5.20 -18.26 8.58
C TRP A 670 -4.54 -17.76 7.30
N LEU A 671 -5.10 -16.73 6.66
CA LEU A 671 -4.52 -16.13 5.45
C LEU A 671 -3.09 -15.61 5.73
N TYR A 672 -2.93 -14.83 6.79
CA TYR A 672 -1.61 -14.28 7.13
C TYR A 672 -0.62 -15.36 7.61
N ALA A 673 -1.10 -16.38 8.28
CA ALA A 673 -0.26 -17.54 8.58
C ALA A 673 0.18 -18.28 7.29
N ILE A 674 -0.68 -18.40 6.29
CA ILE A 674 -0.33 -18.98 4.99
C ILE A 674 0.67 -18.09 4.24
N ILE A 675 0.51 -16.76 4.26
CA ILE A 675 1.45 -15.80 3.68
C ILE A 675 2.85 -16.00 4.31
N ALA A 676 2.92 -16.07 5.64
CA ALA A 676 4.17 -16.32 6.38
C ALA A 676 4.81 -17.68 6.02
N LEU A 677 4.02 -18.75 6.01
CA LEU A 677 4.49 -20.10 5.66
C LEU A 677 4.93 -20.21 4.20
N ALA A 678 4.39 -19.38 3.32
CA ALA A 678 4.81 -19.32 1.93
C ALA A 678 6.09 -18.49 1.73
N GLY A 679 6.67 -17.91 2.79
CA GLY A 679 7.92 -17.14 2.75
C GLY A 679 7.75 -15.70 2.24
N TYR A 680 6.51 -15.17 2.25
CA TYR A 680 6.25 -13.78 1.92
C TYR A 680 6.25 -12.92 3.17
N GLY A 681 6.81 -11.71 3.06
CA GLY A 681 6.77 -10.69 4.10
C GLY A 681 5.55 -9.76 4.01
N LEU A 682 5.51 -8.80 4.94
CA LEU A 682 4.54 -7.71 4.89
C LEU A 682 5.04 -6.64 3.92
N ASN A 683 4.35 -6.53 2.81
CA ASN A 683 4.52 -5.44 1.86
C ASN A 683 3.17 -4.72 1.67
N MET A 684 3.17 -3.69 0.85
CA MET A 684 1.96 -2.90 0.61
C MET A 684 0.80 -3.74 0.07
N VAL A 685 1.10 -4.79 -0.74
CA VAL A 685 0.08 -5.71 -1.29
C VAL A 685 -0.58 -6.51 -0.20
N THR A 686 0.24 -7.15 0.64
CA THR A 686 -0.27 -8.00 1.72
C THR A 686 -1.09 -7.19 2.73
N VAL A 687 -0.72 -5.92 2.98
CA VAL A 687 -1.51 -5.01 3.82
C VAL A 687 -2.85 -4.64 3.14
N ALA A 688 -2.85 -4.35 1.83
CA ALA A 688 -4.09 -4.07 1.09
C ALA A 688 -5.06 -5.26 1.08
N ILE A 689 -4.53 -6.50 1.01
CA ILE A 689 -5.32 -7.74 1.07
C ILE A 689 -6.07 -7.88 2.41
N ALA A 690 -5.56 -7.30 3.51
CA ALA A 690 -6.24 -7.31 4.80
C ALA A 690 -7.62 -6.64 4.76
N ALA A 691 -7.67 -5.43 4.22
CA ALA A 691 -8.93 -4.69 4.06
C ALA A 691 -9.88 -5.42 3.11
N MET A 692 -9.32 -6.03 2.07
CA MET A 692 -10.07 -6.81 1.11
C MET A 692 -10.63 -8.10 1.73
N ALA A 693 -9.84 -8.81 2.54
CA ALA A 693 -10.27 -10.00 3.25
C ALA A 693 -11.44 -9.71 4.20
N LEU A 694 -11.40 -8.56 4.86
CA LEU A 694 -12.51 -8.10 5.69
C LEU A 694 -13.76 -7.80 4.85
N GLY A 695 -13.62 -7.02 3.77
CA GLY A 695 -14.75 -6.60 2.95
C GLY A 695 -15.38 -7.77 2.18
N VAL A 696 -14.60 -8.41 1.32
CA VAL A 696 -15.06 -9.49 0.43
C VAL A 696 -15.36 -10.77 1.20
N GLY A 697 -14.52 -11.10 2.18
CA GLY A 697 -14.67 -12.33 2.95
C GLY A 697 -15.94 -12.38 3.80
N ILE A 698 -16.36 -11.24 4.34
CA ILE A 698 -17.54 -11.15 5.19
C ILE A 698 -18.84 -11.31 4.38
N ASP A 699 -18.84 -10.98 3.09
CA ASP A 699 -19.98 -11.04 2.21
C ASP A 699 -20.56 -12.45 2.14
N TYR A 700 -19.72 -13.46 2.00
CA TYR A 700 -20.10 -14.86 2.00
C TYR A 700 -20.82 -15.26 3.29
N VAL A 701 -20.34 -14.78 4.44
CA VAL A 701 -20.93 -15.07 5.75
C VAL A 701 -22.26 -14.35 5.93
N ILE A 702 -22.38 -13.10 5.46
CA ILE A 702 -23.61 -12.30 5.52
C ILE A 702 -24.74 -13.01 4.77
N HIS A 703 -24.48 -13.47 3.54
CA HIS A 703 -25.47 -14.18 2.74
C HIS A 703 -25.96 -15.46 3.43
N VAL A 704 -25.08 -16.20 4.07
CA VAL A 704 -25.42 -17.40 4.85
C VAL A 704 -26.28 -17.04 6.06
N VAL A 705 -25.89 -16.02 6.81
CA VAL A 705 -26.62 -15.59 8.02
C VAL A 705 -27.99 -15.02 7.67
N GLU A 706 -28.09 -14.21 6.61
CA GLU A 706 -29.37 -13.66 6.15
C GLU A 706 -30.31 -14.77 5.62
N ARG A 707 -29.78 -15.76 4.88
CA ARG A 707 -30.59 -16.91 4.44
C ARG A 707 -31.08 -17.72 5.61
N TYR A 708 -30.24 -17.99 6.60
CA TYR A 708 -30.66 -18.65 7.84
C TYR A 708 -31.78 -17.87 8.56
N ARG A 709 -31.66 -16.56 8.63
CA ARG A 709 -32.68 -15.70 9.29
C ARG A 709 -33.99 -15.66 8.53
N GLU A 710 -33.93 -15.61 7.21
CA GLU A 710 -35.12 -15.68 6.33
C GLU A 710 -35.91 -16.97 6.62
N GLU A 711 -35.27 -18.13 6.53
CA GLU A 711 -35.88 -19.42 6.79
C GLU A 711 -36.47 -19.54 8.22
N ARG A 712 -35.71 -19.02 9.20
CA ARG A 712 -36.19 -18.98 10.59
C ARG A 712 -37.38 -18.07 10.78
N SER A 713 -37.51 -16.99 10.04
CA SER A 713 -38.62 -16.06 10.10
C SER A 713 -39.88 -16.65 9.44
N GLU A 714 -39.72 -17.53 8.47
CA GLU A 714 -40.82 -18.28 7.81
C GLU A 714 -41.28 -19.51 8.63
N GLY A 715 -40.69 -19.75 9.81
CA GLY A 715 -41.07 -20.80 10.73
C GLY A 715 -40.34 -22.13 10.55
N ALA A 716 -39.35 -22.21 9.67
CA ALA A 716 -38.54 -23.42 9.50
C ALA A 716 -37.78 -23.76 10.80
N ASN A 717 -37.60 -25.05 11.08
CA ASN A 717 -36.77 -25.47 12.20
C ASN A 717 -35.29 -25.27 11.89
N VAL A 718 -34.40 -25.34 12.93
CA VAL A 718 -32.96 -25.08 12.80
C VAL A 718 -32.29 -25.91 11.73
N ASP A 719 -32.58 -27.23 11.71
CA ASP A 719 -31.95 -28.17 10.78
C ASP A 719 -32.42 -27.93 9.34
N ALA A 720 -33.67 -27.56 9.13
CA ALA A 720 -34.20 -27.16 7.83
C ALA A 720 -33.55 -25.85 7.34
N SER A 721 -33.42 -24.85 8.23
CA SER A 721 -32.78 -23.58 7.92
C SER A 721 -31.30 -23.75 7.57
N ILE A 722 -30.57 -24.66 8.26
CA ILE A 722 -29.16 -24.97 7.94
C ILE A 722 -29.04 -25.68 6.60
N ARG A 723 -29.96 -26.61 6.30
CA ARG A 723 -29.97 -27.26 4.97
C ARG A 723 -30.29 -26.29 3.85
N ALA A 724 -31.14 -25.30 4.08
CA ALA A 724 -31.44 -24.25 3.10
C ALA A 724 -30.22 -23.36 2.78
N ILE A 725 -29.25 -23.21 3.70
CA ILE A 725 -27.97 -22.53 3.43
C ILE A 725 -27.22 -23.24 2.31
N GLY A 726 -27.08 -24.57 2.38
CA GLY A 726 -26.37 -25.36 1.37
C GLY A 726 -27.12 -25.49 0.04
N GLY A 727 -28.43 -25.18 0.00
CA GLY A 727 -29.25 -25.20 -1.19
C GLY A 727 -28.96 -24.10 -2.20
N ALA A 728 -29.99 -23.38 -2.61
CA ALA A 728 -29.83 -22.33 -3.63
C ALA A 728 -28.83 -21.23 -3.26
N ALA A 729 -28.75 -20.85 -1.97
CA ALA A 729 -27.77 -19.86 -1.50
C ALA A 729 -26.35 -20.40 -1.59
N GLY A 730 -26.09 -21.62 -1.16
CA GLY A 730 -24.77 -22.25 -1.24
C GLY A 730 -24.30 -22.44 -2.68
N LEU A 731 -25.20 -22.74 -3.62
CA LEU A 731 -24.87 -22.83 -5.05
C LEU A 731 -24.47 -21.47 -5.64
N ALA A 732 -25.19 -20.40 -5.26
CA ALA A 732 -24.86 -19.05 -5.69
C ALA A 732 -23.49 -18.62 -5.17
N LEU A 733 -23.23 -18.81 -3.86
CA LEU A 733 -21.94 -18.53 -3.21
C LEU A 733 -20.78 -19.32 -3.83
N PHE A 734 -21.02 -20.60 -4.11
CA PHE A 734 -20.00 -21.42 -4.75
C PHE A 734 -19.69 -20.96 -6.19
N GLY A 735 -20.73 -20.61 -6.95
CA GLY A 735 -20.57 -20.10 -8.32
C GLY A 735 -19.81 -18.79 -8.36
N SER A 736 -20.10 -17.89 -7.45
CA SER A 736 -19.41 -16.62 -7.22
C SER A 736 -17.94 -16.86 -6.85
N ALA A 737 -17.69 -17.65 -5.81
CA ALA A 737 -16.33 -17.96 -5.36
C ALA A 737 -15.46 -18.58 -6.48
N VAL A 738 -16.02 -19.49 -7.29
CA VAL A 738 -15.28 -20.07 -8.44
C VAL A 738 -14.94 -19.00 -9.47
N SER A 739 -15.88 -18.07 -9.73
CA SER A 739 -15.63 -16.97 -10.66
C SER A 739 -14.48 -16.09 -10.18
N ASP A 740 -14.51 -15.69 -8.93
CA ASP A 740 -13.50 -14.81 -8.33
C ASP A 740 -12.14 -15.49 -8.21
N VAL A 741 -12.10 -16.72 -7.69
CA VAL A 741 -10.86 -17.51 -7.62
C VAL A 741 -10.25 -17.68 -9.02
N THR A 742 -11.06 -17.96 -10.05
CA THR A 742 -10.55 -18.08 -11.42
C THR A 742 -9.99 -16.76 -11.92
N GLY A 743 -10.67 -15.64 -11.67
CA GLY A 743 -10.20 -14.31 -12.03
C GLY A 743 -8.87 -13.98 -11.36
N PHE A 744 -8.76 -14.20 -10.07
CA PHE A 744 -7.53 -13.94 -9.31
C PHE A 744 -6.39 -14.90 -9.65
N LEU A 745 -6.67 -16.17 -9.97
CA LEU A 745 -5.64 -17.10 -10.44
C LEU A 745 -5.09 -16.77 -11.82
N ILE A 746 -5.86 -16.09 -12.68
CA ILE A 746 -5.34 -15.56 -13.94
C ILE A 746 -4.35 -14.44 -13.66
N ILE A 747 -4.66 -13.52 -12.76
CA ILE A 747 -3.76 -12.45 -12.34
C ILE A 747 -2.52 -12.99 -11.61
N ALA A 748 -2.66 -14.10 -10.88
CA ALA A 748 -1.53 -14.79 -10.25
C ALA A 748 -0.49 -15.33 -11.25
N GLN A 749 -0.80 -15.35 -12.55
CA GLN A 749 0.17 -15.67 -13.62
C GLN A 749 0.94 -14.44 -14.10
N SER A 750 0.74 -13.27 -13.51
CA SER A 750 1.50 -12.08 -13.89
C SER A 750 2.98 -12.28 -13.61
N PRO A 751 3.87 -11.84 -14.49
CA PRO A 751 5.31 -11.84 -14.24
C PRO A 751 5.66 -10.87 -13.09
N MET A 752 4.89 -9.78 -12.90
CA MET A 752 5.07 -8.90 -11.75
C MET A 752 4.71 -9.60 -10.43
N GLY A 753 5.67 -9.72 -9.53
CA GLY A 753 5.47 -10.28 -8.19
C GLY A 753 4.31 -9.62 -7.42
N PHE A 754 4.14 -8.32 -7.59
CA PHE A 754 3.06 -7.51 -7.05
C PHE A 754 1.65 -8.02 -7.45
N PHE A 755 1.40 -8.23 -8.75
CA PHE A 755 0.13 -8.77 -9.25
C PHE A 755 -0.01 -10.26 -8.95
N ALA A 756 1.09 -11.01 -9.08
CA ALA A 756 1.09 -12.44 -8.83
C ALA A 756 0.72 -12.78 -7.39
N SER A 757 1.36 -12.13 -6.41
CA SER A 757 1.07 -12.31 -4.99
C SER A 757 -0.34 -11.84 -4.64
N PHE A 758 -0.78 -10.70 -5.18
CA PHE A 758 -2.14 -10.22 -5.01
C PHE A 758 -3.17 -11.25 -5.51
N GLY A 759 -3.01 -11.73 -6.73
CA GLY A 759 -3.91 -12.72 -7.32
C GLY A 759 -3.95 -14.03 -6.51
N LEU A 760 -2.77 -14.56 -6.14
CA LEU A 760 -2.66 -15.79 -5.38
C LEU A 760 -3.36 -15.70 -4.02
N PHE A 761 -3.01 -14.68 -3.23
CA PHE A 761 -3.56 -14.56 -1.88
C PHE A 761 -5.02 -14.16 -1.85
N CYS A 762 -5.50 -13.42 -2.84
CA CYS A 762 -6.94 -13.17 -3.00
C CYS A 762 -7.70 -14.45 -3.34
N ALA A 763 -7.18 -15.30 -4.21
CA ALA A 763 -7.79 -16.60 -4.50
C ALA A 763 -7.83 -17.49 -3.24
N VAL A 764 -6.75 -17.55 -2.46
CA VAL A 764 -6.70 -18.28 -1.18
C VAL A 764 -7.72 -17.70 -0.19
N MET A 765 -7.77 -16.40 -0.05
CA MET A 765 -8.71 -15.69 0.82
C MET A 765 -10.17 -16.05 0.52
N ILE A 766 -10.55 -16.01 -0.75
CA ILE A 766 -11.92 -16.36 -1.18
C ILE A 766 -12.22 -17.83 -0.89
N GLY A 767 -11.26 -18.73 -1.14
CA GLY A 767 -11.41 -20.14 -0.78
C GLY A 767 -11.63 -20.35 0.72
N LEU A 768 -10.88 -19.68 1.56
CA LEU A 768 -11.03 -19.69 3.02
C LEU A 768 -12.38 -19.07 3.46
N SER A 769 -12.81 -17.98 2.80
CA SER A 769 -14.10 -17.34 3.09
C SER A 769 -15.29 -18.22 2.73
N LEU A 770 -15.22 -18.91 1.60
CA LEU A 770 -16.22 -19.91 1.22
C LEU A 770 -16.25 -21.06 2.24
N PHE A 771 -15.09 -21.54 2.69
CA PHE A 771 -15.01 -22.54 3.75
C PHE A 771 -15.63 -22.02 5.05
N ALA A 772 -15.31 -20.80 5.46
CA ALA A 772 -15.88 -20.19 6.66
C ALA A 772 -17.39 -20.05 6.58
N SER A 773 -17.94 -19.71 5.41
CA SER A 773 -19.37 -19.55 5.18
C SER A 773 -20.13 -20.87 5.18
N LEU A 774 -19.60 -21.93 4.55
CA LEU A 774 -20.29 -23.20 4.38
C LEU A 774 -20.01 -24.23 5.49
N VAL A 775 -18.92 -24.06 6.24
CA VAL A 775 -18.50 -24.98 7.30
C VAL A 775 -18.54 -24.33 8.68
N THR A 776 -17.79 -23.24 8.86
CA THR A 776 -17.65 -22.60 10.19
C THR A 776 -18.97 -21.99 10.66
N THR A 777 -19.64 -21.23 9.79
CA THR A 777 -20.89 -20.54 10.14
C THR A 777 -22.04 -21.51 10.45
N PRO A 778 -22.32 -22.56 9.66
CA PRO A 778 -23.31 -23.58 10.03
C PRO A 778 -22.97 -24.34 11.31
N ALA A 779 -21.69 -24.64 11.57
CA ALA A 779 -21.27 -25.24 12.83
C ALA A 779 -21.55 -24.34 14.03
N MET A 780 -21.28 -23.06 13.92
CA MET A 780 -21.56 -22.06 14.95
C MET A 780 -23.07 -21.91 15.18
N LEU A 781 -23.87 -21.79 14.12
CA LEU A 781 -25.34 -21.70 14.19
C LEU A 781 -25.94 -22.94 14.83
N GLY A 782 -25.49 -24.13 14.44
CA GLY A 782 -25.95 -25.42 15.01
C GLY A 782 -25.59 -25.56 16.50
N SER A 783 -24.43 -25.09 16.94
CA SER A 783 -24.01 -25.14 18.34
C SER A 783 -24.87 -24.25 19.25
N LEU A 784 -25.13 -23.00 18.80
CA LEU A 784 -25.98 -22.05 19.53
C LEU A 784 -27.42 -22.53 19.66
N ALA A 785 -27.98 -23.08 18.61
CA ALA A 785 -29.35 -23.57 18.62
C ALA A 785 -29.52 -24.72 19.60
N ARG A 786 -28.56 -25.64 19.68
CA ARG A 786 -28.60 -26.79 20.62
C ARG A 786 -28.49 -26.31 22.07
N ARG A 787 -27.61 -25.35 22.37
CA ARG A 787 -27.47 -24.78 23.73
C ARG A 787 -28.80 -24.15 24.20
N ARG A 788 -29.49 -23.40 23.34
CA ARG A 788 -30.83 -22.83 23.67
C ARG A 788 -31.86 -23.88 23.96
N LYS A 789 -31.91 -24.98 23.17
CA LYS A 789 -32.84 -26.08 23.40
C LYS A 789 -32.64 -26.76 24.76
N THR A 790 -31.39 -26.98 25.16
CA THR A 790 -31.02 -27.57 26.45
C THR A 790 -31.40 -26.64 27.61
N GLN A 791 -31.22 -25.33 27.47
CA GLN A 791 -31.60 -24.34 28.48
C GLN A 791 -33.15 -24.25 28.65
N THR A 792 -33.90 -24.30 27.56
CA THR A 792 -35.36 -24.27 27.63
C THR A 792 -35.90 -25.55 28.30
N GLN A 793 -35.34 -26.71 28.00
CA GLN A 793 -35.71 -27.96 28.65
C GLN A 793 -35.33 -28.01 30.14
N GLN A 794 -34.23 -27.35 30.55
CA GLN A 794 -33.85 -27.23 31.96
C GLN A 794 -34.77 -26.29 32.73
N VAL A 795 -35.23 -25.20 32.09
CA VAL A 795 -36.18 -24.25 32.69
C VAL A 795 -37.60 -24.86 32.79
N GLU A 796 -38.00 -25.71 31.81
CA GLU A 796 -39.27 -26.43 31.87
C GLU A 796 -39.27 -27.58 32.87
N ALA A 797 -38.09 -28.08 33.25
CA ALA A 797 -37.92 -29.15 34.23
C ALA A 797 -37.74 -28.68 35.68
N GLN A 798 -37.54 -27.35 35.88
CA GLN A 798 -37.57 -26.67 37.17
C GLN A 798 -38.95 -26.05 37.44
#